data_45a4a68df6425a15c05dc9cb5742089f
#
_entry.id   45a4a68df6425a15c05dc9cb5742089f
#
_cell.length_a   1.000
_cell.length_b   1.000
_cell.length_c   1.000
_cell.angle_alpha   90.00
_cell.angle_beta   90.00
_cell.angle_gamma   90.00
#
_symmetry.space_group_name_H-M   'P 1'
#
loop_
_entity.id
_entity.type
_entity.pdbx_description
1 polymer ?
#
loop_
_entity_poly.entity_id
_entity_poly.type
_entity_poly.pdbx_seq_one_letter_code
_entity_poly.pdbx_strand_id
1 'polypeptide(L)'
;MRTLLATALLIGGSSEQPRWEQYIERARPSVLVQSSRIPPVLQAQRSFETNFQNVNIIEPEQDNSPMQNESSIAVNPLNPRQLIASAVDYRAAQSAWVYVSTDGGRSWRNILLGKPNIQGFTAGNDPSVAWGPDGTAYVVYGGFNRASPPTGENGVFLARSSDGGRTWESHIPIILHTGAMTADSAFEDKYYITVDHCSTSPYRGRLYVPWKRVIDRDSSTQIVLTWSDDRGSTWHAPVRVSPVLPGTSLDTTFGQSFPLAATGPQGELYVVWNSGTQRGIGFTRSTDGGLTWSPPRIVHTYQWLGETKFTGTQYNHTLKGGTRVETYPVLVVDTLPNSPRRGWLYLCWAADRVPNVYFSRSTDGGQTWSQPRIIHRDTTGDQFWQWMALDGTTADLALMWLDSRDDPDNRYSRVYVALSTDGGDTWWERPVSDTAFDIRRNPFVGGGITGVFAGDYNGCAFFGGMIYPSSVDMRNAEQNIFDSDVYSAPIAVRAPAPVRNFRASTVADDPQRIELSWQSPTERSFGQPLQPSECAILLFRDDTLIATLPGATTTYTDRNLPPYSVHRYTALAVAGSDTSAPRWATGYAGGARKPAPATIVEVWNARQPTLDATVRVLLPSRRADGATPLVNLSRVALLLDGIERTLLTVNASDTGETVDIPFTAPERGYWRVQVCVLDADGNRSDTSAAVLAYIGPVESRYTDDFDGAVLRRYLVRGGWALTDEFAFSSPNSLTESPRRMYAASQRDTVTIFPVRVERDTLTIAFMTAAFVEERDSAVVELSTDGETWQRVAVLNRTLVTEWSDGNRTAADWKLVSYRVPVSPTPSDVLVRFRFRTNLTVQDDGWYIDDLVLDGGSELSAESSETNVVLFPNPSSGIVVVDGVPQGSTIDVFTPLGEHVPVPCEQVGTRFVLDFRAVARGVYSVRLVHRHAVQVLRCLHLGPE
;
A
#
# COMPACT_ATOMS: atom_id res chain seq x y z
N MET A 1 20.25 15.14 26.23
CA MET A 1 19.26 16.17 25.92
C MET A 1 19.38 16.73 24.49
N ARG A 2 20.41 16.41 23.76
CA ARG A 2 20.60 16.72 22.33
C ARG A 2 19.86 15.77 21.39
N THR A 3 19.03 14.90 21.93
CA THR A 3 18.56 13.67 21.26
C THR A 3 17.20 13.78 20.60
N LEU A 4 16.37 14.75 20.90
CA LEU A 4 14.98 14.76 20.47
C LEU A 4 14.75 15.39 19.09
N LEU A 5 15.52 16.40 18.71
CA LEU A 5 15.47 16.90 17.33
C LEU A 5 16.28 16.02 16.39
N ALA A 6 17.40 15.51 16.91
CA ALA A 6 18.14 14.47 16.23
C ALA A 6 17.25 13.26 15.90
N THR A 7 16.20 12.99 16.68
CA THR A 7 15.41 11.76 16.52
C THR A 7 14.38 11.83 15.39
N ALA A 8 13.89 12.98 15.01
CA ALA A 8 13.11 13.12 13.77
C ALA A 8 14.01 13.19 12.51
N LEU A 9 15.27 13.64 12.69
CA LEU A 9 16.24 13.87 11.64
C LEU A 9 17.54 13.10 11.83
N LEU A 10 17.85 12.68 13.06
CA LEU A 10 19.15 12.33 13.56
C LEU A 10 19.15 10.97 14.22
N ILE A 11 18.85 9.91 13.52
CA ILE A 11 19.33 8.61 13.94
C ILE A 11 20.59 8.32 13.13
N GLY A 12 21.64 9.03 13.52
CA GLY A 12 23.00 8.69 13.20
C GLY A 12 23.65 8.11 14.45
N GLY A 13 24.10 6.86 14.38
CA GLY A 13 25.10 6.32 15.27
C GLY A 13 24.67 5.84 16.66
N SER A 14 23.89 4.81 16.72
CA SER A 14 24.05 3.70 17.65
C SER A 14 23.70 2.41 16.91
N SER A 15 24.45 1.35 17.13
CA SER A 15 24.30 0.02 16.57
C SER A 15 23.02 -0.71 17.02
N GLU A 16 21.90 0.00 17.19
CA GLU A 16 20.61 -0.57 17.50
C GLU A 16 19.83 -0.74 16.21
N GLN A 17 19.35 -1.95 15.98
CA GLN A 17 18.45 -2.32 14.89
C GLN A 17 17.29 -1.34 14.74
N PRO A 18 16.79 -1.09 13.53
CA PRO A 18 15.61 -0.26 13.31
C PRO A 18 14.44 -0.76 14.15
N ARG A 19 13.98 0.03 15.10
CA ARG A 19 13.02 -0.36 16.16
C ARG A 19 11.63 -0.79 15.63
N TRP A 20 11.30 -0.52 14.39
CA TRP A 20 10.06 -0.97 13.75
C TRP A 20 9.99 -2.51 13.62
N GLU A 21 11.14 -3.20 13.58
CA GLU A 21 11.21 -4.65 13.53
C GLU A 21 10.64 -5.30 14.80
N GLN A 22 10.68 -4.61 15.94
CA GLN A 22 10.14 -5.09 17.21
C GLN A 22 8.61 -5.08 17.27
N TYR A 23 7.93 -4.36 16.38
CA TYR A 23 6.47 -4.26 16.38
C TYR A 23 5.78 -5.38 15.61
N ILE A 24 6.46 -6.00 14.66
CA ILE A 24 5.97 -7.18 13.95
C ILE A 24 5.91 -8.40 14.89
N GLU A 25 6.76 -8.45 15.91
CA GLU A 25 6.87 -9.58 16.85
C GLU A 25 5.72 -9.72 17.85
N ARG A 26 4.88 -8.70 18.05
CA ARG A 26 3.87 -8.68 19.12
C ARG A 26 2.44 -9.01 18.67
N ALA A 27 2.20 -9.35 17.42
CA ALA A 27 0.92 -9.93 17.03
C ALA A 27 0.86 -11.36 17.59
N ARG A 28 0.01 -11.59 18.59
CA ARG A 28 -0.20 -12.91 19.17
C ARG A 28 -0.73 -13.86 18.08
N PRO A 29 -0.23 -15.08 17.99
CA PRO A 29 -0.80 -16.07 17.08
C PRO A 29 -2.23 -16.38 17.48
N SER A 30 -3.16 -16.17 16.55
CA SER A 30 -4.49 -16.74 16.67
C SER A 30 -4.40 -18.26 16.54
N VAL A 31 -5.24 -18.97 17.27
CA VAL A 31 -5.29 -20.44 17.32
C VAL A 31 -5.38 -21.00 15.89
N LEU A 32 -4.38 -21.76 15.49
CA LEU A 32 -4.30 -22.43 14.19
C LEU A 32 -5.32 -23.58 14.12
N VAL A 33 -6.17 -23.54 13.12
CA VAL A 33 -7.02 -24.68 12.76
C VAL A 33 -6.20 -25.64 11.92
N GLN A 34 -6.13 -26.91 12.34
CA GLN A 34 -5.46 -27.97 11.61
C GLN A 34 -6.07 -28.16 10.21
N SER A 35 -5.41 -27.74 9.16
CA SER A 35 -5.66 -28.25 7.82
C SER A 35 -4.34 -28.39 7.08
N SER A 36 -4.11 -29.55 6.46
CA SER A 36 -3.00 -29.82 5.55
C SER A 36 -3.21 -29.16 4.17
N ARG A 37 -3.84 -28.00 4.13
CA ARG A 37 -4.27 -27.32 2.90
C ARG A 37 -3.75 -25.90 2.94
N ILE A 38 -3.07 -25.51 1.90
CA ILE A 38 -2.65 -24.10 1.73
C ILE A 38 -3.90 -23.32 1.30
N PRO A 39 -4.42 -22.39 2.13
CA PRO A 39 -5.61 -21.62 1.76
C PRO A 39 -5.34 -20.75 0.53
N PRO A 40 -6.34 -20.47 -0.30
CA PRO A 40 -6.19 -19.51 -1.36
C PRO A 40 -5.93 -18.12 -0.76
N VAL A 41 -4.84 -17.50 -1.16
CA VAL A 41 -4.48 -16.15 -0.76
C VAL A 41 -5.45 -15.19 -1.42
N LEU A 42 -6.47 -14.75 -0.71
CA LEU A 42 -7.17 -13.46 -0.88
C LEU A 42 -8.47 -13.47 -0.05
N GLN A 43 -8.46 -12.85 1.12
CA GLN A 43 -9.74 -12.39 1.69
C GLN A 43 -10.22 -11.23 0.81
N ALA A 44 -11.40 -11.40 0.21
CA ALA A 44 -12.07 -10.33 -0.51
C ALA A 44 -12.26 -9.13 0.42
N GLN A 45 -11.77 -7.99 0.01
CA GLN A 45 -12.06 -6.72 0.69
C GLN A 45 -13.57 -6.51 0.68
N ARG A 46 -14.10 -5.92 1.74
CA ARG A 46 -15.53 -5.59 1.82
C ARG A 46 -15.81 -4.44 0.85
N SER A 47 -16.39 -4.75 -0.31
CA SER A 47 -16.92 -3.72 -1.23
C SER A 47 -18.32 -3.30 -0.83
N PHE A 48 -18.63 -2.02 -1.02
CA PHE A 48 -19.91 -1.43 -0.68
C PHE A 48 -20.49 -0.70 -1.90
N GLU A 49 -21.80 -0.79 -2.08
CA GLU A 49 -22.45 0.07 -3.03
C GLU A 49 -22.48 1.51 -2.52
N THR A 50 -21.98 2.45 -3.30
CA THR A 50 -22.03 3.88 -2.99
C THR A 50 -22.77 4.66 -4.07
N ASN A 51 -23.18 5.89 -3.74
CA ASN A 51 -23.73 6.84 -4.71
C ASN A 51 -22.65 7.51 -5.58
N PHE A 52 -21.36 7.21 -5.34
CA PHE A 52 -20.23 7.95 -5.90
C PHE A 52 -19.25 7.00 -6.59
N GLN A 53 -18.63 7.50 -7.66
CA GLN A 53 -17.57 6.77 -8.35
C GLN A 53 -16.22 7.10 -7.73
N ASN A 54 -15.51 6.09 -7.23
CA ASN A 54 -14.16 6.26 -6.73
C ASN A 54 -13.15 6.20 -7.88
N VAL A 55 -12.18 7.10 -7.84
CA VAL A 55 -11.13 7.26 -8.86
C VAL A 55 -9.79 7.18 -8.16
N ASN A 56 -8.95 6.24 -8.56
CA ASN A 56 -7.54 6.24 -8.19
C ASN A 56 -6.83 7.40 -8.88
N ILE A 57 -6.14 8.23 -8.11
CA ILE A 57 -5.37 9.38 -8.62
C ILE A 57 -4.01 8.92 -9.17
N ILE A 58 -3.53 7.74 -8.72
CA ILE A 58 -2.24 7.19 -9.13
C ILE A 58 -2.38 6.52 -10.49
N GLU A 59 -1.51 6.84 -11.43
CA GLU A 59 -1.48 6.22 -12.76
C GLU A 59 -0.96 4.78 -12.68
N PRO A 60 -1.73 3.79 -13.21
CA PRO A 60 -1.37 2.37 -13.11
C PRO A 60 -0.02 2.01 -13.75
N GLU A 61 0.36 2.68 -14.84
CA GLU A 61 1.64 2.39 -15.51
C GLU A 61 2.84 2.89 -14.72
N GLN A 62 2.63 3.84 -13.82
CA GLN A 62 3.66 4.40 -12.95
C GLN A 62 3.59 3.83 -11.53
N ASP A 63 2.59 3.03 -11.25
CA ASP A 63 2.40 2.42 -9.95
C ASP A 63 3.30 1.19 -9.82
N ASN A 64 4.23 1.25 -8.89
CA ASN A 64 5.12 0.15 -8.52
C ASN A 64 4.88 -0.29 -7.07
N SER A 65 3.64 -0.13 -6.60
CA SER A 65 3.17 -0.51 -5.25
C SER A 65 3.92 0.13 -4.08
N PRO A 66 4.38 1.38 -4.17
CA PRO A 66 4.88 2.09 -3.01
C PRO A 66 3.75 2.84 -2.30
N MET A 67 4.12 3.53 -1.26
CA MET A 67 3.20 4.25 -0.40
C MET A 67 3.00 5.69 -0.86
N GLN A 68 1.73 6.17 -0.87
CA GLN A 68 1.40 7.58 -0.88
C GLN A 68 0.70 7.96 0.41
N ASN A 69 0.93 9.17 0.91
CA ASN A 69 0.25 9.72 2.10
C ASN A 69 0.22 11.26 2.08
N GLU A 70 -0.50 11.85 3.05
CA GLU A 70 -0.56 13.30 3.26
C GLU A 70 -1.04 14.05 2.01
N SER A 71 -2.22 13.67 1.53
CA SER A 71 -2.78 14.22 0.28
C SER A 71 -3.35 15.63 0.46
N SER A 72 -3.20 16.46 -0.58
CA SER A 72 -3.78 17.79 -0.71
C SER A 72 -4.41 17.93 -2.10
N ILE A 73 -5.52 18.66 -2.22
CA ILE A 73 -6.25 18.83 -3.49
C ILE A 73 -6.84 20.24 -3.62
N ALA A 74 -6.85 20.79 -4.83
CA ALA A 74 -7.44 22.09 -5.13
C ALA A 74 -8.04 22.15 -6.54
N VAL A 75 -9.10 22.96 -6.68
CA VAL A 75 -9.83 23.20 -7.95
C VAL A 75 -9.45 24.56 -8.51
N ASN A 76 -9.21 24.64 -9.83
CA ASN A 76 -8.98 25.91 -10.52
C ASN A 76 -10.26 26.76 -10.56
N PRO A 77 -10.27 27.94 -9.92
CA PRO A 77 -11.48 28.78 -9.85
C PRO A 77 -11.91 29.33 -11.21
N LEU A 78 -11.00 29.39 -12.18
CA LEU A 78 -11.31 29.86 -13.55
C LEU A 78 -11.76 28.73 -14.47
N ASN A 79 -11.40 27.48 -14.15
CA ASN A 79 -11.80 26.31 -14.90
C ASN A 79 -12.00 25.12 -13.95
N PRO A 80 -13.22 24.89 -13.44
CA PRO A 80 -13.50 23.84 -12.45
C PRO A 80 -13.27 22.40 -12.94
N ARG A 81 -12.97 22.20 -14.24
CA ARG A 81 -12.54 20.90 -14.76
C ARG A 81 -11.05 20.63 -14.53
N GLN A 82 -10.28 21.67 -14.18
CA GLN A 82 -8.87 21.54 -13.84
C GLN A 82 -8.69 21.42 -12.34
N LEU A 83 -8.06 20.35 -11.93
CA LEU A 83 -7.69 20.09 -10.55
C LEU A 83 -6.20 19.76 -10.46
N ILE A 84 -5.63 20.10 -9.33
CA ILE A 84 -4.33 19.56 -8.92
C ILE A 84 -4.49 18.88 -7.56
N ALA A 85 -3.77 17.78 -7.38
CA ALA A 85 -3.58 17.13 -6.10
C ALA A 85 -2.10 16.83 -5.91
N SER A 86 -1.68 16.56 -4.69
CA SER A 86 -0.30 16.21 -4.37
C SER A 86 -0.29 15.30 -3.16
N ALA A 87 0.76 14.51 -3.01
CA ALA A 87 1.01 13.67 -1.85
C ALA A 87 2.52 13.46 -1.64
N VAL A 88 2.92 13.05 -0.46
CA VAL A 88 4.21 12.40 -0.27
C VAL A 88 4.12 11.07 -1.00
N ASP A 89 4.94 10.88 -2.01
CA ASP A 89 4.88 9.73 -2.89
C ASP A 89 6.25 9.06 -2.98
N TYR A 90 6.29 7.80 -2.59
CA TYR A 90 7.53 7.05 -2.43
C TYR A 90 7.94 6.27 -3.69
N ARG A 91 7.23 6.43 -4.82
CA ARG A 91 7.60 5.82 -6.11
C ARG A 91 8.95 6.30 -6.65
N ALA A 92 9.37 7.50 -6.27
CA ALA A 92 10.69 8.01 -6.58
C ALA A 92 11.27 8.74 -5.37
N ALA A 93 12.17 8.09 -4.65
CA ALA A 93 13.04 8.65 -3.61
C ALA A 93 12.36 9.67 -2.68
N GLN A 94 11.15 9.39 -2.18
CA GLN A 94 10.37 10.29 -1.32
C GLN A 94 10.42 11.74 -1.83
N SER A 95 9.73 11.99 -2.90
CA SER A 95 9.71 13.28 -3.57
C SER A 95 8.31 13.85 -3.60
N ALA A 96 8.19 15.15 -3.77
CA ALA A 96 6.92 15.77 -4.06
C ALA A 96 6.47 15.39 -5.48
N TRP A 97 5.23 14.95 -5.58
CA TRP A 97 4.53 14.70 -6.82
C TRP A 97 3.34 15.63 -6.94
N VAL A 98 2.98 15.97 -8.16
CA VAL A 98 1.73 16.63 -8.45
C VAL A 98 0.91 15.79 -9.41
N TYR A 99 -0.36 15.68 -9.14
CA TYR A 99 -1.34 14.97 -9.95
C TYR A 99 -2.26 16.00 -10.57
N VAL A 100 -2.48 15.92 -11.87
CA VAL A 100 -3.23 16.91 -12.63
C VAL A 100 -4.39 16.26 -13.34
N SER A 101 -5.60 16.78 -13.11
CA SER A 101 -6.80 16.42 -13.87
C SER A 101 -7.26 17.61 -14.72
N THR A 102 -7.76 17.34 -15.94
CA THR A 102 -8.35 18.32 -16.84
C THR A 102 -9.82 18.01 -17.21
N ASP A 103 -10.39 16.98 -16.59
CA ASP A 103 -11.72 16.48 -16.90
C ASP A 103 -12.67 16.43 -15.68
N GLY A 104 -12.33 17.17 -14.61
CA GLY A 104 -13.13 17.22 -13.39
C GLY A 104 -12.87 16.05 -12.46
N GLY A 105 -11.65 15.55 -12.39
CA GLY A 105 -11.22 14.51 -11.46
C GLY A 105 -11.54 13.08 -11.92
N ARG A 106 -11.92 12.89 -13.19
CA ARG A 106 -12.24 11.55 -13.74
C ARG A 106 -11.01 10.78 -14.18
N SER A 107 -9.98 11.49 -14.61
CA SER A 107 -8.66 10.95 -14.91
C SER A 107 -7.57 11.89 -14.44
N TRP A 108 -6.37 11.34 -14.18
CA TRP A 108 -5.26 12.06 -13.61
C TRP A 108 -3.97 11.71 -14.32
N ARG A 109 -3.09 12.69 -14.44
CA ARG A 109 -1.72 12.57 -14.91
C ARG A 109 -0.78 12.85 -13.74
N ASN A 110 0.19 11.98 -13.53
CA ASN A 110 1.16 12.10 -12.45
C ASN A 110 2.46 12.72 -12.94
N ILE A 111 2.96 13.70 -12.21
CA ILE A 111 4.17 14.45 -12.56
C ILE A 111 5.10 14.49 -11.35
N LEU A 112 6.31 13.98 -11.52
CA LEU A 112 7.36 14.06 -10.51
C LEU A 112 7.93 15.48 -10.49
N LEU A 113 7.76 16.22 -9.40
CA LEU A 113 8.44 17.48 -9.15
C LEU A 113 9.89 17.25 -8.70
N GLY A 114 10.14 16.13 -8.07
CA GLY A 114 11.46 15.77 -7.58
C GLY A 114 11.79 16.39 -6.21
N LYS A 115 13.02 16.22 -5.79
CA LYS A 115 13.64 16.90 -4.64
C LYS A 115 14.44 18.11 -5.11
N PRO A 116 14.71 19.09 -4.25
CA PRO A 116 15.57 20.23 -4.63
C PRO A 116 16.92 19.76 -5.16
N ASN A 117 17.31 20.28 -6.33
CA ASN A 117 18.61 20.00 -6.94
C ASN A 117 19.70 20.87 -6.30
N ILE A 118 19.84 20.75 -5.00
CA ILE A 118 20.81 21.45 -4.16
C ILE A 118 21.61 20.38 -3.42
N GLN A 119 22.94 20.57 -3.35
CA GLN A 119 23.80 19.62 -2.66
C GLN A 119 23.34 19.43 -1.20
N GLY A 120 23.24 18.17 -0.76
CA GLY A 120 22.78 17.80 0.58
C GLY A 120 21.30 17.49 0.70
N PHE A 121 20.45 17.86 -0.25
CA PHE A 121 19.02 17.52 -0.23
C PHE A 121 18.79 16.13 -0.81
N THR A 122 18.26 15.23 0.01
CA THR A 122 18.04 13.83 -0.36
C THR A 122 16.56 13.43 -0.40
N ALA A 123 15.66 14.26 0.16
CA ALA A 123 14.23 13.98 0.23
C ALA A 123 13.37 15.24 0.05
N GLY A 124 12.12 15.04 -0.36
CA GLY A 124 11.04 16.02 -0.33
C GLY A 124 9.82 15.44 0.38
N ASN A 125 8.97 16.29 0.99
CA ASN A 125 7.82 15.83 1.79
C ASN A 125 6.69 16.86 1.90
N ASP A 126 5.59 16.45 2.53
CA ASP A 126 4.45 17.23 3.01
C ASP A 126 3.93 18.28 2.00
N PRO A 127 3.55 17.88 0.78
CA PRO A 127 3.12 18.84 -0.22
C PRO A 127 1.72 19.41 0.08
N SER A 128 1.54 20.69 -0.21
CA SER A 128 0.27 21.40 -0.14
C SER A 128 0.02 22.15 -1.44
N VAL A 129 -1.21 22.10 -1.96
CA VAL A 129 -1.56 22.68 -3.26
C VAL A 129 -2.58 23.80 -3.17
N ALA A 130 -2.48 24.77 -4.08
CA ALA A 130 -3.47 25.82 -4.25
C ALA A 130 -3.50 26.33 -5.70
N TRP A 131 -4.59 27.00 -6.08
CA TRP A 131 -4.67 27.80 -7.30
C TRP A 131 -4.68 29.28 -6.95
N GLY A 132 -4.16 30.11 -7.80
CA GLY A 132 -4.35 31.55 -7.74
C GLY A 132 -5.66 31.99 -8.41
N PRO A 133 -6.15 33.20 -8.10
CA PRO A 133 -7.32 33.78 -8.75
C PRO A 133 -7.10 34.08 -10.23
N ASP A 134 -5.89 33.98 -10.72
CA ASP A 134 -5.47 34.15 -12.12
C ASP A 134 -5.28 32.80 -12.86
N GLY A 135 -5.54 31.68 -12.19
CA GLY A 135 -5.38 30.35 -12.76
C GLY A 135 -3.94 29.80 -12.71
N THR A 136 -3.03 30.44 -11.96
CA THR A 136 -1.71 29.86 -11.66
C THR A 136 -1.86 28.78 -10.58
N ALA A 137 -1.28 27.61 -10.85
CA ALA A 137 -1.22 26.50 -9.88
C ALA A 137 0.04 26.56 -9.03
N TYR A 138 -0.05 26.21 -7.77
CA TYR A 138 1.04 26.22 -6.80
C TYR A 138 1.10 24.91 -6.03
N VAL A 139 2.33 24.43 -5.78
CA VAL A 139 2.64 23.35 -4.84
C VAL A 139 3.73 23.84 -3.90
N VAL A 140 3.48 23.84 -2.60
CA VAL A 140 4.50 24.08 -1.57
C VAL A 140 4.89 22.73 -0.97
N TYR A 141 6.19 22.49 -0.81
CA TYR A 141 6.71 21.23 -0.26
C TYR A 141 8.03 21.49 0.45
N GLY A 142 8.39 20.59 1.35
CA GLY A 142 9.68 20.61 2.02
C GLY A 142 10.77 19.88 1.27
N GLY A 143 12.00 20.23 1.59
CA GLY A 143 13.18 19.49 1.22
C GLY A 143 14.11 19.37 2.42
N PHE A 144 14.79 18.24 2.57
CA PHE A 144 15.72 18.03 3.68
C PHE A 144 16.73 16.94 3.37
N ASN A 145 17.77 16.85 4.24
CA ASN A 145 18.79 15.81 4.16
C ASN A 145 18.45 14.66 5.10
N ARG A 146 18.41 13.44 4.54
CA ARG A 146 18.28 12.19 5.30
C ARG A 146 19.57 11.42 5.47
N ALA A 147 20.70 11.95 5.02
CA ALA A 147 22.00 11.27 5.16
C ALA A 147 22.40 11.09 6.63
N SER A 148 23.27 10.14 6.87
CA SER A 148 23.92 9.91 8.17
C SER A 148 25.44 10.15 8.02
N PRO A 149 26.06 11.04 8.83
CA PRO A 149 25.43 11.87 9.86
C PRO A 149 24.55 12.95 9.24
N PRO A 150 23.53 13.41 9.97
CA PRO A 150 22.64 14.45 9.47
C PRO A 150 23.39 15.77 9.33
N THR A 151 23.04 16.47 8.27
CA THR A 151 23.49 17.83 8.00
C THR A 151 22.31 18.79 8.11
N GLY A 152 22.57 20.08 8.19
CA GLY A 152 21.55 21.08 8.48
C GLY A 152 20.67 21.45 7.28
N GLU A 153 20.87 20.81 6.11
CA GLU A 153 20.11 21.17 4.92
C GLU A 153 18.63 20.83 5.09
N ASN A 154 17.81 21.86 5.11
CA ASN A 154 16.37 21.77 5.03
C ASN A 154 15.80 23.10 4.49
N GLY A 155 14.55 23.05 4.03
CA GLY A 155 13.88 24.25 3.53
C GLY A 155 12.48 23.99 3.06
N VAL A 156 11.78 25.06 2.73
CA VAL A 156 10.46 25.05 2.13
C VAL A 156 10.57 25.61 0.72
N PHE A 157 9.96 24.95 -0.23
CA PHE A 157 10.05 25.23 -1.67
C PHE A 157 8.68 25.41 -2.29
N LEU A 158 8.64 26.16 -3.38
CA LEU A 158 7.47 26.33 -4.24
C LEU A 158 7.74 25.71 -5.61
N ALA A 159 6.72 25.04 -6.15
CA ALA A 159 6.57 24.82 -7.58
C ALA A 159 5.33 25.56 -8.08
N ARG A 160 5.39 26.12 -9.30
CA ARG A 160 4.25 26.82 -9.91
C ARG A 160 4.08 26.45 -11.38
N SER A 161 2.84 26.53 -11.86
CA SER A 161 2.47 26.32 -13.24
C SER A 161 1.48 27.38 -13.70
N SER A 162 1.73 27.99 -14.85
CA SER A 162 0.83 28.97 -15.48
C SER A 162 0.04 28.41 -16.67
N ASP A 163 0.19 27.13 -16.99
CA ASP A 163 -0.39 26.48 -18.16
C ASP A 163 -1.39 25.37 -17.83
N GLY A 164 -2.00 25.46 -16.62
CA GLY A 164 -2.98 24.50 -16.14
C GLY A 164 -2.38 23.20 -15.61
N GLY A 165 -1.14 23.24 -15.14
CA GLY A 165 -0.46 22.08 -14.53
C GLY A 165 0.33 21.22 -15.54
N ARG A 166 0.48 21.65 -16.79
CA ARG A 166 1.19 20.85 -17.80
C ARG A 166 2.70 20.88 -17.62
N THR A 167 3.24 22.06 -17.32
CA THR A 167 4.66 22.28 -17.01
C THR A 167 4.82 23.02 -15.68
N TRP A 168 5.92 22.75 -14.98
CA TRP A 168 6.18 23.26 -13.66
C TRP A 168 7.57 23.90 -13.56
N GLU A 169 7.61 25.10 -12.99
CA GLU A 169 8.82 25.71 -12.46
C GLU A 169 8.92 25.27 -10.99
N SER A 170 9.87 24.42 -10.66
CA SER A 170 10.01 23.78 -9.35
C SER A 170 11.25 24.26 -8.59
N HIS A 171 11.28 23.94 -7.30
CA HIS A 171 12.40 24.21 -6.39
C HIS A 171 12.69 25.69 -6.16
N ILE A 172 11.69 26.58 -6.28
CA ILE A 172 11.80 28.00 -5.91
C ILE A 172 11.88 28.08 -4.37
N PRO A 173 12.98 28.54 -3.77
CA PRO A 173 13.10 28.53 -2.31
C PRO A 173 12.20 29.60 -1.68
N ILE A 174 11.39 29.18 -0.70
CA ILE A 174 10.68 30.08 0.23
C ILE A 174 11.59 30.39 1.40
N ILE A 175 12.22 29.37 1.95
CA ILE A 175 13.29 29.47 2.95
C ILE A 175 14.26 28.32 2.73
N LEU A 176 15.56 28.57 2.91
CA LEU A 176 16.61 27.61 2.67
C LEU A 176 17.64 27.68 3.80
N HIS A 177 17.91 26.52 4.39
CA HIS A 177 18.99 26.31 5.35
C HIS A 177 20.02 25.39 4.70
N THR A 178 21.29 25.77 4.78
CA THR A 178 22.43 25.00 4.27
C THR A 178 23.57 25.03 5.25
N GLY A 179 24.41 24.01 5.19
CA GLY A 179 25.62 23.91 6.02
C GLY A 179 25.43 23.09 7.29
N ALA A 180 26.45 23.08 8.13
CA ALA A 180 26.49 22.26 9.34
C ALA A 180 25.41 22.71 10.36
N MET A 181 24.79 21.74 11.02
CA MET A 181 23.88 21.99 12.14
C MET A 181 24.57 22.71 13.29
N THR A 182 23.93 23.75 13.79
CA THR A 182 24.31 24.49 14.98
C THR A 182 23.18 24.45 16.01
N ALA A 183 23.41 24.89 17.24
CA ALA A 183 22.38 24.95 18.27
C ALA A 183 21.19 25.88 17.87
N ASP A 184 21.43 26.83 17.01
CA ASP A 184 20.41 27.78 16.53
C ASP A 184 19.82 27.38 15.16
N SER A 185 20.20 26.23 14.62
CA SER A 185 19.60 25.69 13.39
C SER A 185 18.11 25.45 13.59
N ALA A 186 17.36 25.73 12.54
CA ALA A 186 15.93 25.52 12.49
C ALA A 186 15.61 24.38 11.53
N PHE A 187 14.62 23.56 11.89
CA PHE A 187 13.97 22.63 10.99
C PHE A 187 12.55 23.10 10.69
N GLU A 188 12.20 23.17 9.41
CA GLU A 188 10.93 23.63 8.91
C GLU A 188 10.04 22.44 8.54
N ASP A 189 8.82 22.38 9.08
CA ASP A 189 7.94 21.22 9.04
C ASP A 189 6.47 21.65 8.92
N LYS A 190 5.61 20.80 8.35
CA LYS A 190 4.16 20.99 8.29
C LYS A 190 3.72 22.35 7.71
N TYR A 191 4.11 22.65 6.50
CA TYR A 191 3.78 23.86 5.75
C TYR A 191 2.51 23.65 4.93
N TYR A 192 1.70 24.76 4.84
CA TYR A 192 0.46 24.73 4.07
C TYR A 192 0.30 26.05 3.30
N ILE A 193 -0.06 25.98 2.00
CA ILE A 193 -0.27 27.19 1.19
C ILE A 193 -1.73 27.65 1.21
N THR A 194 -1.91 28.95 1.36
CA THR A 194 -3.20 29.64 1.19
C THR A 194 -3.02 30.80 0.22
N VAL A 195 -3.98 31.01 -0.66
CA VAL A 195 -4.02 32.13 -1.60
C VAL A 195 -5.21 33.01 -1.29
N ASP A 196 -5.02 34.34 -1.34
CA ASP A 196 -6.13 35.28 -1.19
C ASP A 196 -6.94 35.37 -2.50
N HIS A 197 -8.14 34.78 -2.48
CA HIS A 197 -9.09 34.80 -3.60
C HIS A 197 -10.08 35.95 -3.54
N CYS A 198 -10.17 36.62 -2.42
CA CYS A 198 -11.25 37.57 -2.22
C CYS A 198 -11.14 38.80 -3.14
N SER A 199 -12.17 39.06 -3.94
CA SER A 199 -12.20 40.17 -4.90
C SER A 199 -12.16 41.54 -4.26
N THR A 200 -12.52 41.63 -2.99
CA THR A 200 -12.57 42.88 -2.21
C THR A 200 -11.35 43.06 -1.32
N SER A 201 -10.45 42.07 -1.24
CA SER A 201 -9.22 42.16 -0.48
C SER A 201 -8.17 43.00 -1.19
N PRO A 202 -7.47 43.90 -0.48
CA PRO A 202 -6.33 44.63 -1.02
C PRO A 202 -5.13 43.73 -1.33
N TYR A 203 -5.15 42.46 -0.84
CA TYR A 203 -4.07 41.49 -0.99
C TYR A 203 -4.45 40.35 -1.95
N ARG A 204 -5.45 40.54 -2.79
CA ARG A 204 -5.90 39.51 -3.73
C ARG A 204 -4.75 38.97 -4.56
N GLY A 205 -4.56 37.66 -4.57
CA GLY A 205 -3.49 36.95 -5.26
C GLY A 205 -2.22 36.74 -4.43
N ARG A 206 -2.14 37.34 -3.24
CA ARG A 206 -1.04 37.12 -2.30
C ARG A 206 -1.04 35.65 -1.85
N LEU A 207 0.14 35.06 -1.82
CA LEU A 207 0.39 33.71 -1.28
C LEU A 207 0.80 33.83 0.18
N TYR A 208 0.26 32.99 1.00
CA TYR A 208 0.64 32.87 2.41
C TYR A 208 1.05 31.41 2.71
N VAL A 209 2.18 31.25 3.40
CA VAL A 209 2.65 29.92 3.81
C VAL A 209 2.98 29.96 5.29
N PRO A 210 2.14 29.43 6.17
CA PRO A 210 2.48 29.13 7.55
C PRO A 210 3.17 27.77 7.65
N TRP A 211 4.07 27.61 8.63
CA TRP A 211 4.68 26.34 8.97
C TRP A 211 5.14 26.26 10.41
N LYS A 212 5.41 25.04 10.88
CA LYS A 212 6.05 24.75 12.17
C LYS A 212 7.56 24.91 11.99
N ARG A 213 8.16 25.66 12.87
CA ARG A 213 9.61 25.79 13.03
C ARG A 213 10.05 25.15 14.33
N VAL A 214 11.04 24.28 14.25
CA VAL A 214 11.66 23.62 15.41
C VAL A 214 13.08 24.12 15.54
N ILE A 215 13.50 24.53 16.75
CA ILE A 215 14.87 24.99 17.06
C ILE A 215 15.65 23.83 17.65
N ASP A 216 16.81 23.51 17.08
CA ASP A 216 17.60 22.33 17.45
C ASP A 216 18.06 22.34 18.92
N ARG A 217 18.49 23.49 19.42
CA ARG A 217 19.05 23.66 20.78
C ARG A 217 18.21 23.05 21.89
N ASP A 218 16.91 23.25 21.85
CA ASP A 218 15.99 22.95 22.93
C ASP A 218 14.69 22.27 22.44
N SER A 219 14.63 21.91 21.16
CA SER A 219 13.45 21.35 20.50
C SER A 219 12.20 22.23 20.65
N SER A 220 12.36 23.51 20.94
CA SER A 220 11.23 24.44 21.06
C SER A 220 10.55 24.59 19.69
N THR A 221 9.23 24.73 19.72
CA THR A 221 8.41 24.90 18.54
C THR A 221 7.75 26.25 18.50
N GLN A 222 7.60 26.76 17.29
CA GLN A 222 6.88 27.99 16.99
C GLN A 222 6.20 27.91 15.64
N ILE A 223 5.11 28.60 15.46
CA ILE A 223 4.49 28.81 14.15
C ILE A 223 5.01 30.12 13.57
N VAL A 224 5.51 30.01 12.34
CA VAL A 224 5.95 31.15 11.55
C VAL A 224 5.15 31.19 10.24
N LEU A 225 5.12 32.36 9.60
CA LEU A 225 4.41 32.57 8.34
C LEU A 225 5.19 33.54 7.47
N THR A 226 5.18 33.32 6.20
CA THR A 226 5.66 34.26 5.19
C THR A 226 4.61 34.50 4.11
N TRP A 227 4.83 35.49 3.24
CA TRP A 227 3.97 35.77 2.10
C TRP A 227 4.75 36.26 0.88
N SER A 228 4.12 36.13 -0.28
CA SER A 228 4.63 36.64 -1.56
C SER A 228 3.53 37.42 -2.28
N ASP A 229 3.91 38.58 -2.84
CA ASP A 229 3.06 39.47 -3.63
C ASP A 229 3.21 39.28 -5.15
N ASP A 230 4.17 38.47 -5.57
CA ASP A 230 4.62 38.33 -6.96
C ASP A 230 4.58 36.88 -7.47
N ARG A 231 3.54 36.12 -7.05
CA ARG A 231 3.34 34.71 -7.42
C ARG A 231 4.48 33.79 -6.98
N GLY A 232 5.10 34.10 -5.84
CA GLY A 232 6.17 33.28 -5.28
C GLY A 232 7.55 33.52 -5.87
N SER A 233 7.76 34.59 -6.67
CA SER A 233 9.08 34.93 -7.16
C SER A 233 9.98 35.49 -6.08
N THR A 234 9.42 36.25 -5.14
CA THR A 234 10.11 36.71 -3.93
C THR A 234 9.23 36.51 -2.69
N TRP A 235 9.87 36.35 -1.54
CA TRP A 235 9.20 36.09 -0.26
C TRP A 235 9.66 37.07 0.79
N HIS A 236 8.72 37.53 1.62
CA HIS A 236 9.03 38.34 2.80
C HIS A 236 9.74 37.49 3.86
N ALA A 237 10.48 38.15 4.76
CA ALA A 237 11.07 37.43 5.90
C ALA A 237 9.98 36.79 6.76
N PRO A 238 10.14 35.51 7.17
CA PRO A 238 9.15 34.85 8.02
C PRO A 238 8.91 35.59 9.34
N VAL A 239 7.64 35.78 9.69
CA VAL A 239 7.21 36.36 10.95
C VAL A 239 6.69 35.28 11.89
N ARG A 240 7.00 35.39 13.17
CA ARG A 240 6.47 34.48 14.19
C ARG A 240 5.06 34.88 14.58
N VAL A 241 4.11 33.95 14.53
CA VAL A 241 2.68 34.20 14.80
C VAL A 241 2.17 33.48 16.05
N SER A 242 2.98 32.60 16.64
CA SER A 242 2.67 31.90 17.89
C SER A 242 3.70 32.21 19.01
N PRO A 243 3.42 31.89 20.29
CA PRO A 243 4.48 31.85 21.28
C PRO A 243 5.53 30.78 20.94
N VAL A 244 6.72 30.90 21.51
CA VAL A 244 7.70 29.81 21.52
C VAL A 244 7.32 28.87 22.66
N LEU A 245 7.09 27.61 22.38
CA LEU A 245 6.80 26.60 23.38
C LEU A 245 7.96 25.62 23.50
N PRO A 246 8.41 25.31 24.74
CA PRO A 246 9.49 24.34 24.92
C PRO A 246 9.09 22.95 24.43
N GLY A 247 10.03 22.24 23.81
CA GLY A 247 9.83 20.89 23.25
C GLY A 247 10.26 19.76 24.19
N THR A 248 10.15 19.86 25.49
CA THR A 248 10.96 19.03 26.40
C THR A 248 10.21 18.23 27.44
N SER A 249 8.94 17.98 27.36
CA SER A 249 8.30 17.02 28.27
C SER A 249 7.69 15.83 27.52
N LEU A 250 7.41 14.77 28.25
CA LEU A 250 6.74 13.57 27.76
C LEU A 250 5.37 13.87 27.16
N ASP A 251 4.78 15.01 27.52
CA ASP A 251 3.48 15.49 27.01
C ASP A 251 3.59 16.42 25.80
N THR A 252 4.81 16.71 25.32
CA THR A 252 5.07 17.73 24.28
C THR A 252 5.62 17.15 23.00
N THR A 253 5.32 15.91 22.73
CA THR A 253 5.85 15.16 21.56
C THR A 253 5.75 15.95 20.27
N PHE A 254 4.72 16.77 20.14
CA PHE A 254 4.43 17.49 18.91
C PHE A 254 4.52 19.03 19.06
N GLY A 255 4.64 19.55 20.28
CA GLY A 255 4.70 20.99 20.52
C GLY A 255 3.56 21.74 19.85
N GLN A 256 3.91 22.72 19.01
CA GLN A 256 2.97 23.38 18.09
C GLN A 256 3.15 22.78 16.69
N SER A 257 2.05 22.48 16.00
CA SER A 257 2.08 21.82 14.68
C SER A 257 0.85 22.14 13.84
N PHE A 258 0.85 21.72 12.58
CA PHE A 258 -0.26 21.82 11.63
C PHE A 258 -0.89 23.22 11.55
N PRO A 259 -0.12 24.26 11.25
CA PRO A 259 -0.69 25.57 11.04
C PRO A 259 -1.44 25.65 9.73
N LEU A 260 -2.62 26.28 9.77
CA LEU A 260 -3.41 26.58 8.57
C LEU A 260 -3.79 28.07 8.60
N ALA A 261 -3.63 28.71 7.44
CA ALA A 261 -4.05 30.10 7.26
C ALA A 261 -5.33 30.17 6.42
N ALA A 262 -6.16 31.16 6.67
CA ALA A 262 -7.34 31.49 5.87
C ALA A 262 -7.49 33.00 5.73
N THR A 263 -7.87 33.49 4.55
CA THR A 263 -8.05 34.91 4.26
C THR A 263 -9.50 35.33 4.42
N GLY A 264 -9.70 36.54 4.93
CA GLY A 264 -11.01 37.15 5.12
C GLY A 264 -11.44 38.09 4.01
N PRO A 265 -12.69 38.56 4.03
CA PRO A 265 -13.27 39.36 2.93
C PRO A 265 -12.70 40.78 2.77
N GLN A 266 -11.93 41.28 3.67
CA GLN A 266 -11.27 42.61 3.60
C GLN A 266 -9.74 42.52 3.66
N GLY A 267 -9.20 41.30 3.48
CA GLY A 267 -7.78 41.02 3.57
C GLY A 267 -7.28 40.64 4.97
N GLU A 268 -8.19 40.35 5.86
CA GLU A 268 -7.83 39.73 7.13
C GLU A 268 -7.15 38.39 6.89
N LEU A 269 -6.20 38.06 7.76
CA LEU A 269 -5.53 36.77 7.74
C LEU A 269 -5.68 36.10 9.10
N TYR A 270 -6.19 34.90 9.11
CA TYR A 270 -6.42 34.10 10.31
C TYR A 270 -5.49 32.88 10.27
N VAL A 271 -4.87 32.56 11.42
CA VAL A 271 -4.03 31.36 11.52
C VAL A 271 -4.48 30.55 12.73
N VAL A 272 -4.68 29.25 12.49
CA VAL A 272 -4.92 28.23 13.51
C VAL A 272 -3.80 27.21 13.52
N TRP A 273 -3.57 26.57 14.65
CA TRP A 273 -2.59 25.48 14.79
C TRP A 273 -2.95 24.55 15.94
N ASN A 274 -2.44 23.36 15.91
CA ASN A 274 -2.43 22.46 17.05
C ASN A 274 -1.39 22.95 18.07
N SER A 275 -1.81 23.30 19.26
CA SER A 275 -0.95 23.60 20.40
C SER A 275 -0.96 22.39 21.34
N GLY A 276 -0.21 21.35 20.99
CA GLY A 276 -0.21 20.09 21.69
C GLY A 276 0.12 20.22 23.16
N THR A 277 1.14 21.03 23.52
CA THR A 277 1.52 21.34 24.92
C THR A 277 0.36 21.89 25.75
N GLN A 278 -0.51 22.66 25.12
CA GLN A 278 -1.65 23.32 25.81
C GLN A 278 -2.95 22.52 25.65
N ARG A 279 -2.92 21.38 24.92
CA ARG A 279 -4.08 20.55 24.55
C ARG A 279 -5.20 21.41 23.96
N GLY A 280 -4.85 22.27 23.01
CA GLY A 280 -5.79 23.21 22.47
C GLY A 280 -5.47 23.69 21.07
N ILE A 281 -6.44 24.37 20.48
CA ILE A 281 -6.31 24.99 19.17
C ILE A 281 -5.87 26.45 19.38
N GLY A 282 -4.66 26.75 18.90
CA GLY A 282 -4.12 28.12 18.87
C GLY A 282 -4.77 28.92 17.74
N PHE A 283 -4.94 30.22 17.96
CA PHE A 283 -5.52 31.14 17.01
C PHE A 283 -4.88 32.53 17.15
N THR A 284 -4.64 33.16 16.00
CA THR A 284 -4.31 34.60 15.92
C THR A 284 -4.85 35.18 14.61
N ARG A 285 -4.92 36.50 14.49
CA ARG A 285 -5.35 37.20 13.30
C ARG A 285 -4.49 38.41 12.99
N SER A 286 -4.40 38.74 11.72
CA SER A 286 -3.88 40.02 11.21
C SER A 286 -4.97 40.74 10.42
N THR A 287 -4.97 42.07 10.44
CA THR A 287 -5.89 42.94 9.66
C THR A 287 -5.13 43.77 8.63
N ASP A 288 -3.85 43.57 8.49
CA ASP A 288 -2.93 44.33 7.63
C ASP A 288 -2.09 43.44 6.72
N GLY A 289 -2.66 42.28 6.35
CA GLY A 289 -2.04 41.34 5.41
C GLY A 289 -0.84 40.57 5.96
N GLY A 290 -0.72 40.42 7.27
CA GLY A 290 0.31 39.64 7.94
C GLY A 290 1.44 40.44 8.58
N LEU A 291 1.37 41.77 8.53
CA LEU A 291 2.41 42.64 9.12
C LEU A 291 2.34 42.69 10.65
N THR A 292 1.13 42.83 11.22
CA THR A 292 0.91 42.81 12.66
C THR A 292 -0.14 41.76 13.04
N TRP A 293 -0.04 41.26 14.27
CA TRP A 293 -0.84 40.13 14.73
C TRP A 293 -1.48 40.38 16.07
N SER A 294 -2.71 39.93 16.25
CA SER A 294 -3.35 39.90 17.56
C SER A 294 -2.58 38.97 18.51
N PRO A 295 -2.64 39.18 19.83
CA PRO A 295 -2.07 38.22 20.78
C PRO A 295 -2.60 36.80 20.51
N PRO A 296 -1.73 35.81 20.36
CA PRO A 296 -2.14 34.41 20.12
C PRO A 296 -2.85 33.86 21.37
N ARG A 297 -3.89 33.07 21.17
CA ARG A 297 -4.70 32.49 22.26
C ARG A 297 -5.20 31.11 21.91
N ILE A 298 -5.54 30.30 22.91
CA ILE A 298 -6.25 29.03 22.72
C ILE A 298 -7.75 29.37 22.62
N VAL A 299 -8.38 28.89 21.53
CA VAL A 299 -9.82 29.10 21.27
C VAL A 299 -10.68 27.92 21.71
N HIS A 300 -10.15 26.70 21.63
CA HIS A 300 -10.76 25.49 22.17
C HIS A 300 -9.70 24.59 22.77
N THR A 301 -10.06 23.88 23.83
CA THR A 301 -9.28 22.78 24.41
C THR A 301 -9.90 21.45 23.97
N TYR A 302 -9.08 20.38 23.93
CA TYR A 302 -9.51 19.06 23.54
C TYR A 302 -8.82 17.96 24.37
N GLN A 303 -9.35 16.76 24.33
CA GLN A 303 -8.65 15.56 24.78
C GLN A 303 -7.83 15.00 23.61
N TRP A 304 -6.69 14.37 23.92
CA TRP A 304 -5.83 13.77 22.90
C TRP A 304 -6.59 12.81 22.00
N LEU A 305 -6.28 12.86 20.70
CA LEU A 305 -6.77 11.91 19.70
C LEU A 305 -6.15 10.52 19.95
N GLY A 306 -6.99 9.51 20.21
CA GLY A 306 -6.55 8.15 20.42
C GLY A 306 -5.84 7.90 21.76
N GLU A 307 -4.95 6.93 21.76
CA GLU A 307 -4.18 6.51 22.94
C GLU A 307 -2.74 6.99 22.86
N THR A 308 -2.23 7.52 23.97
CA THR A 308 -0.82 7.89 24.07
C THR A 308 0.00 6.64 24.36
N LYS A 309 0.95 6.32 23.51
CA LYS A 309 1.86 5.18 23.65
C LYS A 309 3.32 5.62 23.55
N PHE A 310 4.16 5.07 24.42
CA PHE A 310 5.60 5.20 24.30
C PHE A 310 6.12 4.23 23.22
N THR A 311 6.76 4.78 22.21
CA THR A 311 7.26 4.01 21.06
C THR A 311 8.76 3.78 21.11
N GLY A 312 9.32 3.74 22.32
CA GLY A 312 10.73 3.47 22.60
C GLY A 312 11.63 4.69 22.62
N THR A 313 11.34 5.74 21.86
CA THR A 313 12.07 7.01 21.83
C THR A 313 11.22 8.20 22.19
N GLN A 314 9.92 8.15 21.89
CA GLN A 314 8.99 9.26 22.09
C GLN A 314 7.59 8.75 22.37
N TYR A 315 6.72 9.60 22.90
CA TYR A 315 5.29 9.33 22.99
C TYR A 315 4.63 9.70 21.67
N ASN A 316 3.76 8.83 21.18
CA ASN A 316 2.90 9.08 20.03
C ASN A 316 1.44 8.89 20.43
N HIS A 317 0.55 9.64 19.80
CA HIS A 317 -0.87 9.35 19.81
C HIS A 317 -1.17 8.33 18.74
N THR A 318 -1.94 7.29 19.07
CA THR A 318 -2.18 6.15 18.18
C THR A 318 -3.63 5.69 18.21
N LEU A 319 -4.11 5.24 17.07
CA LEU A 319 -5.37 4.52 16.91
C LEU A 319 -5.13 3.10 16.45
N LYS A 320 -6.15 2.27 16.52
CA LYS A 320 -6.18 0.91 15.97
C LYS A 320 -4.94 0.07 16.34
N GLY A 321 -4.49 0.24 17.59
CA GLY A 321 -3.38 -0.56 18.12
C GLY A 321 -1.98 -0.07 17.79
N GLY A 322 -1.79 1.00 17.02
CA GLY A 322 -0.45 1.51 16.77
C GLY A 322 -0.29 2.50 15.64
N THR A 323 -1.33 2.81 14.87
CA THR A 323 -1.25 3.83 13.81
C THR A 323 -1.11 5.22 14.43
N ARG A 324 -0.05 5.94 14.08
CA ARG A 324 0.17 7.31 14.53
C ARG A 324 -0.94 8.23 14.03
N VAL A 325 -1.43 9.08 14.91
CA VAL A 325 -2.43 10.13 14.61
C VAL A 325 -2.12 11.39 15.38
N GLU A 326 -2.60 12.53 14.88
CA GLU A 326 -2.52 13.82 15.56
C GLU A 326 -3.82 14.60 15.42
N THR A 327 -4.14 15.40 16.42
CA THR A 327 -5.18 16.41 16.30
C THR A 327 -4.65 17.58 15.48
N TYR A 328 -5.37 17.99 14.45
CA TYR A 328 -5.06 19.21 13.70
C TYR A 328 -6.34 19.99 13.36
N PRO A 329 -6.29 21.34 13.41
CA PRO A 329 -7.42 22.18 13.03
C PRO A 329 -7.44 22.44 11.54
N VAL A 330 -8.64 22.55 10.95
CA VAL A 330 -8.83 23.09 9.61
C VAL A 330 -9.77 24.29 9.69
N LEU A 331 -9.37 25.41 9.09
CA LEU A 331 -10.08 26.69 9.11
C LEU A 331 -10.45 27.10 7.68
N VAL A 332 -11.71 27.45 7.47
CA VAL A 332 -12.18 28.13 6.24
C VAL A 332 -12.99 29.38 6.59
N VAL A 333 -13.03 30.34 5.67
CA VAL A 333 -13.72 31.63 5.85
C VAL A 333 -14.68 31.87 4.69
N ASP A 334 -15.88 32.29 4.99
CA ASP A 334 -16.84 32.73 3.96
C ASP A 334 -16.45 34.12 3.46
N THR A 335 -15.90 34.19 2.26
CA THR A 335 -15.52 35.44 1.60
C THR A 335 -16.45 35.84 0.47
N LEU A 336 -17.53 35.06 0.26
CA LEU A 336 -18.47 35.27 -0.84
C LEU A 336 -19.20 36.63 -0.68
N PRO A 337 -19.17 37.54 -1.69
CA PRO A 337 -19.67 38.92 -1.54
C PRO A 337 -21.13 39.05 -1.08
N ASN A 338 -21.98 38.16 -1.56
CA ASN A 338 -23.43 38.18 -1.31
C ASN A 338 -23.88 37.14 -0.27
N SER A 339 -22.96 36.46 0.40
CA SER A 339 -23.35 35.52 1.45
C SER A 339 -23.86 36.23 2.68
N PRO A 340 -24.96 35.78 3.29
CA PRO A 340 -25.42 36.28 4.58
C PRO A 340 -24.46 35.95 5.73
N ARG A 341 -23.52 35.05 5.49
CA ARG A 341 -22.50 34.57 6.43
C ARG A 341 -21.11 35.14 6.12
N ARG A 342 -21.01 36.12 5.25
CA ARG A 342 -19.75 36.70 4.85
C ARG A 342 -18.90 37.13 6.05
N GLY A 343 -17.65 36.65 6.11
CA GLY A 343 -16.75 36.92 7.25
C GLY A 343 -16.89 35.93 8.40
N TRP A 344 -17.79 34.92 8.30
CA TRP A 344 -17.84 33.85 9.28
C TRP A 344 -16.63 32.92 9.09
N LEU A 345 -16.08 32.46 10.21
CA LEU A 345 -15.01 31.51 10.30
C LEU A 345 -15.58 30.16 10.73
N TYR A 346 -15.13 29.11 10.08
CA TYR A 346 -15.53 27.74 10.39
C TYR A 346 -14.29 26.91 10.69
N LEU A 347 -14.33 26.19 11.82
CA LEU A 347 -13.22 25.45 12.37
C LEU A 347 -13.66 24.00 12.63
N CYS A 348 -12.84 23.03 12.22
CA CYS A 348 -13.05 21.62 12.57
C CYS A 348 -11.74 20.97 13.02
N TRP A 349 -11.85 19.93 13.83
CA TRP A 349 -10.75 19.08 14.30
C TRP A 349 -11.27 17.73 14.75
N ALA A 350 -10.38 16.73 14.84
CA ALA A 350 -10.68 15.45 15.47
C ALA A 350 -9.98 15.35 16.83
N ALA A 351 -10.66 14.80 17.82
CA ALA A 351 -10.15 14.66 19.17
C ALA A 351 -10.82 13.50 19.90
N ASP A 352 -10.36 13.20 21.11
CA ASP A 352 -10.79 12.19 22.06
C ASP A 352 -10.16 10.81 21.86
N ARG A 353 -10.19 10.00 22.91
CA ARG A 353 -9.64 8.66 22.92
C ARG A 353 -10.33 7.73 21.92
N VAL A 354 -11.67 7.78 21.84
CA VAL A 354 -12.47 7.30 20.72
C VAL A 354 -12.79 8.55 19.92
N PRO A 355 -12.10 8.79 18.82
CA PRO A 355 -12.13 10.11 18.21
C PRO A 355 -13.46 10.43 17.57
N ASN A 356 -13.81 11.71 17.72
CA ASN A 356 -14.95 12.33 17.06
C ASN A 356 -14.48 13.56 16.28
N VAL A 357 -15.23 13.93 15.25
CA VAL A 357 -14.99 15.14 14.47
C VAL A 357 -15.83 16.28 15.01
N TYR A 358 -15.16 17.32 15.48
CA TYR A 358 -15.73 18.51 16.07
C TYR A 358 -15.79 19.67 15.08
N PHE A 359 -16.77 20.53 15.28
CA PHE A 359 -16.99 21.75 14.53
C PHE A 359 -17.32 22.90 15.46
N SER A 360 -16.80 24.08 15.15
CA SER A 360 -17.12 25.36 15.79
C SER A 360 -17.10 26.48 14.76
N ARG A 361 -17.79 27.57 14.99
CA ARG A 361 -17.77 28.74 14.13
C ARG A 361 -17.66 30.06 14.92
N SER A 362 -17.11 31.05 14.28
CA SER A 362 -17.09 32.44 14.74
C SER A 362 -17.81 33.33 13.74
N THR A 363 -18.65 34.24 14.23
CA THR A 363 -19.41 35.20 13.40
C THR A 363 -18.90 36.66 13.57
N ASP A 364 -17.80 36.82 14.31
CA ASP A 364 -17.24 38.11 14.71
C ASP A 364 -15.72 38.21 14.42
N GLY A 365 -15.25 37.51 13.38
CA GLY A 365 -13.86 37.57 13.00
C GLY A 365 -12.91 36.92 14.03
N GLY A 366 -13.35 35.83 14.65
CA GLY A 366 -12.57 35.04 15.59
C GLY A 366 -12.51 35.62 17.01
N GLN A 367 -13.31 36.64 17.34
CA GLN A 367 -13.34 37.19 18.72
C GLN A 367 -13.99 36.20 19.67
N THR A 368 -15.14 35.64 19.29
CA THR A 368 -15.82 34.58 20.03
C THR A 368 -16.08 33.35 19.11
N TRP A 369 -16.24 32.21 19.74
CA TRP A 369 -16.47 30.93 19.05
C TRP A 369 -17.66 30.20 19.66
N SER A 370 -18.45 29.56 18.85
CA SER A 370 -19.53 28.67 19.28
C SER A 370 -18.97 27.50 20.08
N GLN A 371 -19.78 26.92 20.98
CA GLN A 371 -19.40 25.67 21.63
C GLN A 371 -19.12 24.59 20.58
N PRO A 372 -18.06 23.78 20.77
CA PRO A 372 -17.78 22.63 19.90
C PRO A 372 -18.95 21.65 19.84
N ARG A 373 -19.23 21.13 18.66
CA ARG A 373 -20.23 20.08 18.49
C ARG A 373 -19.72 18.99 17.55
N ILE A 374 -20.10 17.75 17.80
CA ILE A 374 -19.84 16.62 16.91
C ILE A 374 -20.76 16.76 15.69
N ILE A 375 -20.20 16.55 14.48
CA ILE A 375 -20.97 16.77 13.24
C ILE A 375 -21.64 15.51 12.70
N HIS A 376 -21.10 14.35 13.00
CA HIS A 376 -21.62 13.07 12.56
C HIS A 376 -22.66 12.51 13.55
N ARG A 377 -23.58 11.68 13.03
CA ARG A 377 -24.71 11.14 13.81
C ARG A 377 -24.34 9.93 14.65
N ASP A 378 -23.40 9.15 14.18
CA ASP A 378 -22.96 7.92 14.82
C ASP A 378 -21.56 8.14 15.38
N THR A 379 -21.40 7.90 16.68
CA THR A 379 -20.14 8.04 17.42
C THR A 379 -19.51 6.68 17.76
N THR A 380 -19.97 5.61 17.13
CA THR A 380 -19.37 4.29 17.29
C THR A 380 -18.12 4.15 16.44
N GLY A 381 -17.05 3.55 17.00
CA GLY A 381 -15.77 3.44 16.33
C GLY A 381 -15.01 4.78 16.25
N ASP A 382 -14.00 4.82 15.41
CA ASP A 382 -13.08 5.94 15.26
C ASP A 382 -13.50 6.85 14.10
N GLN A 383 -13.57 8.19 14.32
CA GLN A 383 -13.74 9.21 13.29
C GLN A 383 -12.56 10.20 13.36
N PHE A 384 -11.73 10.22 12.32
CA PHE A 384 -10.44 10.92 12.34
C PHE A 384 -9.97 11.35 10.95
N TRP A 385 -8.86 12.10 10.87
CA TRP A 385 -8.27 12.66 9.66
C TRP A 385 -9.26 13.43 8.81
N GLN A 386 -9.93 14.36 9.47
CA GLN A 386 -10.92 15.25 8.87
C GLN A 386 -10.28 16.35 8.03
N TRP A 387 -11.02 16.81 7.01
CA TRP A 387 -10.70 18.02 6.27
C TRP A 387 -11.97 18.75 5.87
N MET A 388 -11.96 20.10 5.98
CA MET A 388 -13.10 20.93 5.63
C MET A 388 -12.77 21.84 4.45
N ALA A 389 -13.72 21.98 3.54
CA ALA A 389 -13.67 22.91 2.42
C ALA A 389 -14.97 23.74 2.34
N LEU A 390 -14.86 24.92 1.76
CA LEU A 390 -15.99 25.82 1.52
C LEU A 390 -16.13 26.08 0.02
N ASP A 391 -17.33 25.96 -0.53
CA ASP A 391 -17.60 26.29 -1.91
C ASP A 391 -17.50 27.81 -2.15
N GLY A 392 -16.53 28.22 -2.95
CA GLY A 392 -16.29 29.61 -3.33
C GLY A 392 -17.42 30.26 -4.12
N THR A 393 -18.50 29.51 -4.49
CA THR A 393 -19.62 29.99 -5.28
C THR A 393 -20.95 30.04 -4.50
N THR A 394 -21.10 29.19 -3.47
CA THR A 394 -22.36 29.09 -2.69
C THR A 394 -22.15 29.33 -1.19
N ALA A 395 -20.91 29.27 -0.71
CA ALA A 395 -20.56 29.28 0.72
C ALA A 395 -21.10 28.04 1.48
N ASP A 396 -21.38 26.96 0.79
CA ASP A 396 -21.70 25.67 1.40
C ASP A 396 -20.41 25.03 1.95
N LEU A 397 -20.56 24.22 3.01
CA LEU A 397 -19.45 23.54 3.67
C LEU A 397 -19.45 22.06 3.34
N ALA A 398 -18.28 21.54 3.00
CA ALA A 398 -18.03 20.11 2.92
C ALA A 398 -17.01 19.71 4.00
N LEU A 399 -17.24 18.61 4.68
CA LEU A 399 -16.34 18.05 5.67
C LEU A 399 -16.17 16.55 5.43
N MET A 400 -14.94 16.10 5.19
CA MET A 400 -14.60 14.68 5.03
C MET A 400 -13.87 14.13 6.26
N TRP A 401 -13.95 12.83 6.49
CA TRP A 401 -13.17 12.11 7.50
C TRP A 401 -13.10 10.61 7.20
N LEU A 402 -12.19 9.92 7.88
CA LEU A 402 -12.21 8.45 7.96
C LEU A 402 -13.11 8.02 9.11
N ASP A 403 -13.97 7.04 8.85
CA ASP A 403 -15.02 6.59 9.75
C ASP A 403 -15.05 5.07 9.84
N SER A 404 -15.09 4.53 11.04
CA SER A 404 -15.08 3.08 11.29
C SER A 404 -16.42 2.51 11.77
N ARG A 405 -17.50 3.32 11.77
CA ARG A 405 -18.84 2.88 12.25
C ARG A 405 -19.40 1.66 11.51
N ASP A 406 -18.99 1.45 10.26
CA ASP A 406 -19.44 0.31 9.43
C ASP A 406 -18.75 -1.01 9.81
N ASP A 407 -17.77 -0.99 10.73
CA ASP A 407 -17.05 -2.16 11.20
C ASP A 407 -17.16 -2.31 12.73
N PRO A 408 -17.90 -3.33 13.23
CA PRO A 408 -18.07 -3.56 14.67
C PRO A 408 -16.76 -3.78 15.43
N ASP A 409 -15.72 -4.27 14.73
CA ASP A 409 -14.41 -4.52 15.33
C ASP A 409 -13.51 -3.28 15.31
N ASN A 410 -14.02 -2.15 14.80
CA ASN A 410 -13.30 -0.88 14.67
C ASN A 410 -11.94 -1.01 13.96
N ARG A 411 -11.83 -1.97 13.04
CA ARG A 411 -10.61 -2.29 12.31
C ARG A 411 -10.53 -1.55 10.99
N TYR A 412 -11.61 -1.62 10.22
CA TYR A 412 -11.71 -1.04 8.88
C TYR A 412 -12.30 0.36 8.94
N SER A 413 -11.84 1.23 8.05
CA SER A 413 -12.36 2.60 7.91
C SER A 413 -12.85 2.83 6.48
N ARG A 414 -13.81 3.75 6.33
CA ARG A 414 -14.31 4.28 5.06
C ARG A 414 -14.21 5.79 5.05
N VAL A 415 -14.15 6.39 3.86
CA VAL A 415 -14.27 7.83 3.71
C VAL A 415 -15.74 8.23 3.80
N TYR A 416 -16.05 9.16 4.70
CA TYR A 416 -17.34 9.83 4.83
C TYR A 416 -17.20 11.30 4.45
N VAL A 417 -18.27 11.86 3.90
CA VAL A 417 -18.38 13.30 3.63
C VAL A 417 -19.71 13.81 4.16
N ALA A 418 -19.69 14.96 4.81
CA ALA A 418 -20.87 15.72 5.20
C ALA A 418 -20.96 17.04 4.44
N LEU A 419 -22.17 17.43 4.07
CA LEU A 419 -22.53 18.70 3.43
C LEU A 419 -23.39 19.53 4.37
N SER A 420 -23.08 20.83 4.50
CA SER A 420 -23.96 21.81 5.13
C SER A 420 -24.19 23.01 4.20
N THR A 421 -25.43 23.42 4.02
CA THR A 421 -25.82 24.57 3.21
C THR A 421 -26.29 25.77 4.03
N ASP A 422 -26.25 25.64 5.36
CA ASP A 422 -26.76 26.63 6.33
C ASP A 422 -25.68 27.16 7.29
N GLY A 423 -24.41 27.02 6.90
CA GLY A 423 -23.27 27.50 7.71
C GLY A 423 -22.97 26.60 8.91
N GLY A 424 -23.24 25.32 8.75
CA GLY A 424 -22.94 24.31 9.74
C GLY A 424 -24.06 24.08 10.76
N ASP A 425 -25.29 24.61 10.58
CA ASP A 425 -26.40 24.34 11.48
C ASP A 425 -26.92 22.91 11.32
N THR A 426 -27.05 22.43 10.09
CA THR A 426 -27.41 21.04 9.78
C THR A 426 -26.40 20.41 8.84
N TRP A 427 -26.28 19.08 8.92
CA TRP A 427 -25.38 18.29 8.12
C TRP A 427 -26.04 17.06 7.53
N TRP A 428 -25.81 16.81 6.24
CA TRP A 428 -26.12 15.56 5.57
C TRP A 428 -24.85 14.79 5.31
N GLU A 429 -24.74 13.58 5.85
CA GLU A 429 -23.55 12.73 5.74
C GLU A 429 -23.79 11.48 4.92
N ARG A 430 -22.77 11.05 4.16
CA ARG A 430 -22.76 9.83 3.35
C ARG A 430 -21.39 9.18 3.34
N PRO A 431 -21.34 7.82 3.32
CA PRO A 431 -20.13 7.11 2.94
C PRO A 431 -19.80 7.34 1.47
N VAL A 432 -18.55 7.59 1.17
CA VAL A 432 -18.07 7.94 -0.18
C VAL A 432 -17.19 6.83 -0.77
N SER A 433 -16.29 6.23 0.03
CA SER A 433 -15.50 5.11 -0.46
C SER A 433 -16.35 3.86 -0.67
N ASP A 434 -16.15 3.19 -1.81
CA ASP A 434 -16.79 1.92 -2.16
C ASP A 434 -16.12 0.71 -1.51
N THR A 435 -15.02 0.92 -0.80
CA THR A 435 -14.24 -0.10 -0.11
C THR A 435 -13.91 0.38 1.30
N ALA A 436 -13.95 -0.54 2.27
CA ALA A 436 -13.37 -0.33 3.60
C ALA A 436 -11.96 -0.89 3.62
N PHE A 437 -11.03 -0.16 4.21
CA PHE A 437 -9.61 -0.52 4.27
C PHE A 437 -9.06 -0.44 5.69
N ASP A 438 -8.02 -1.23 5.95
CA ASP A 438 -7.35 -1.28 7.25
C ASP A 438 -6.07 -0.45 7.20
N ILE A 439 -6.07 0.71 7.85
CA ILE A 439 -4.92 1.64 7.88
C ILE A 439 -3.65 1.04 8.50
N ARG A 440 -3.76 -0.07 9.23
CA ARG A 440 -2.61 -0.77 9.83
C ARG A 440 -1.82 -1.59 8.81
N ARG A 441 -2.37 -1.82 7.63
CA ARG A 441 -1.72 -2.59 6.57
C ARG A 441 -0.54 -1.85 5.91
N ASN A 442 -0.32 -0.61 6.30
CA ASN A 442 0.79 0.21 5.81
C ASN A 442 1.75 0.59 6.95
N PRO A 443 2.59 -0.32 7.45
CA PRO A 443 3.61 0.04 8.42
C PRO A 443 4.72 0.83 7.70
N PHE A 444 4.77 2.12 7.89
CA PHE A 444 5.88 2.94 7.40
C PHE A 444 7.18 2.60 8.14
N VAL A 445 8.23 2.46 7.37
CA VAL A 445 9.56 2.14 7.86
C VAL A 445 10.54 3.16 7.31
N GLY A 446 10.90 4.12 8.11
CA GLY A 446 11.88 5.14 7.73
C GLY A 446 11.72 6.43 8.54
N GLY A 447 12.77 7.24 8.62
CA GLY A 447 12.70 8.56 9.23
C GLY A 447 12.51 8.60 10.76
N GLY A 448 12.83 7.52 11.50
CA GLY A 448 12.72 7.52 12.97
C GLY A 448 11.30 7.36 13.52
N ILE A 449 10.31 7.08 12.65
CA ILE A 449 8.96 6.78 13.07
C ILE A 449 8.90 5.30 13.44
N THR A 450 8.56 5.04 14.69
CA THR A 450 8.36 3.70 15.22
C THR A 450 6.86 3.44 15.26
N GLY A 451 6.38 2.50 14.45
CA GLY A 451 4.97 2.10 14.40
C GLY A 451 4.34 2.18 13.02
N VAL A 452 3.03 2.02 12.96
CA VAL A 452 2.26 2.15 11.73
C VAL A 452 2.06 3.63 11.43
N PHE A 453 2.49 4.07 10.25
CA PHE A 453 2.32 5.42 9.76
C PHE A 453 1.67 5.41 8.38
N ALA A 454 0.55 6.07 8.26
CA ALA A 454 -0.22 6.15 7.03
C ALA A 454 -0.44 7.59 6.55
N GLY A 455 0.39 8.52 7.03
CA GLY A 455 0.26 9.96 6.88
C GLY A 455 -0.35 10.61 8.11
N ASP A 456 -0.42 11.93 8.12
CA ASP A 456 -0.97 12.73 9.20
C ASP A 456 -2.31 13.39 8.83
N TYR A 457 -2.60 13.58 7.52
CA TYR A 457 -3.81 14.28 7.06
C TYR A 457 -4.26 13.80 5.68
N ASN A 458 -5.49 14.14 5.34
CA ASN A 458 -6.10 14.02 4.01
C ASN A 458 -6.53 15.40 3.51
N GLY A 459 -7.01 15.50 2.27
CA GLY A 459 -7.45 16.76 1.68
C GLY A 459 -8.88 16.71 1.17
N CYS A 460 -9.51 17.89 1.05
CA CYS A 460 -10.82 18.06 0.40
C CYS A 460 -10.87 19.40 -0.31
N ALA A 461 -11.43 19.44 -1.52
CA ALA A 461 -11.75 20.68 -2.20
C ALA A 461 -13.24 20.73 -2.51
N PHE A 462 -13.79 21.97 -2.52
CA PHE A 462 -15.20 22.20 -2.83
C PHE A 462 -15.33 23.46 -3.66
N PHE A 463 -15.84 23.34 -4.88
CA PHE A 463 -16.03 24.47 -5.77
C PHE A 463 -17.13 24.20 -6.82
N GLY A 464 -18.03 25.19 -7.01
CA GLY A 464 -19.06 25.12 -8.04
C GLY A 464 -20.07 23.99 -7.85
N GLY A 465 -20.36 23.60 -6.60
CA GLY A 465 -21.26 22.50 -6.29
C GLY A 465 -20.61 21.10 -6.44
N MET A 466 -19.28 21.04 -6.63
CA MET A 466 -18.54 19.79 -6.74
C MET A 466 -17.56 19.64 -5.56
N ILE A 467 -17.71 18.55 -4.79
CA ILE A 467 -16.78 18.16 -3.72
C ILE A 467 -15.82 17.12 -4.27
N TYR A 468 -14.56 17.25 -3.90
CA TYR A 468 -13.46 16.35 -4.24
C TYR A 468 -12.72 15.95 -2.96
N PRO A 469 -13.15 14.91 -2.26
CA PRO A 469 -12.35 14.34 -1.18
C PRO A 469 -11.07 13.71 -1.80
N SER A 470 -9.96 13.87 -1.13
CA SER A 470 -8.68 13.25 -1.49
C SER A 470 -8.16 12.52 -0.26
N SER A 471 -8.17 11.22 -0.30
CA SER A 471 -7.85 10.38 0.85
C SER A 471 -6.88 9.28 0.47
N VAL A 472 -5.97 9.01 1.36
CA VAL A 472 -5.17 7.79 1.35
C VAL A 472 -6.11 6.60 1.52
N ASP A 473 -5.95 5.59 0.68
CA ASP A 473 -6.75 4.36 0.65
C ASP A 473 -5.80 3.16 0.53
N MET A 474 -5.99 2.20 1.42
CA MET A 474 -5.13 1.01 1.51
C MET A 474 -5.84 -0.24 1.01
N ARG A 475 -6.77 -0.08 0.06
CA ARG A 475 -7.51 -1.21 -0.51
C ARG A 475 -6.62 -2.24 -1.19
N ASN A 476 -5.51 -1.81 -1.77
CA ASN A 476 -4.54 -2.68 -2.44
C ASN A 476 -3.45 -3.19 -1.50
N ALA A 477 -3.31 -2.63 -0.30
CA ALA A 477 -2.30 -3.04 0.65
C ALA A 477 -2.60 -4.44 1.21
N GLU A 478 -1.69 -5.36 1.00
CA GLU A 478 -1.68 -6.69 1.62
C GLU A 478 -0.79 -6.66 2.88
N GLN A 479 -0.91 -7.70 3.71
CA GLN A 479 -0.01 -7.83 4.84
C GLN A 479 1.45 -7.88 4.33
N ASN A 480 2.24 -6.87 4.73
CA ASN A 480 3.63 -6.66 4.30
C ASN A 480 3.84 -6.21 2.84
N ILE A 481 2.81 -5.87 2.10
CA ILE A 481 2.92 -5.15 0.82
C ILE A 481 2.36 -3.75 1.06
N PHE A 482 3.23 -2.75 0.94
CA PHE A 482 2.80 -1.36 1.06
C PHE A 482 2.24 -0.93 -0.29
N ASP A 483 0.98 -0.59 -0.27
CA ASP A 483 0.27 -0.14 -1.45
C ASP A 483 -0.88 0.74 -0.96
N SER A 484 -0.53 1.98 -0.61
CA SER A 484 -1.51 3.00 -0.28
C SER A 484 -1.55 4.03 -1.38
N ASP A 485 -2.65 4.08 -2.06
CA ASP A 485 -2.92 5.03 -3.13
C ASP A 485 -3.70 6.24 -2.62
N VAL A 486 -3.72 7.30 -3.40
CA VAL A 486 -4.63 8.43 -3.19
C VAL A 486 -5.87 8.24 -4.04
N TYR A 487 -7.03 8.20 -3.40
CA TYR A 487 -8.33 8.12 -4.08
C TYR A 487 -9.12 9.41 -3.94
N SER A 488 -9.91 9.71 -4.95
CA SER A 488 -10.90 10.78 -4.93
C SER A 488 -12.26 10.25 -5.38
N ALA A 489 -13.30 10.98 -5.06
CA ALA A 489 -14.64 10.74 -5.58
C ALA A 489 -15.28 12.09 -5.94
N PRO A 490 -15.34 12.48 -7.21
CA PRO A 490 -16.04 13.69 -7.63
C PRO A 490 -17.53 13.61 -7.28
N ILE A 491 -18.02 14.54 -6.47
CA ILE A 491 -19.39 14.55 -5.92
C ILE A 491 -20.11 15.81 -6.35
N ALA A 492 -21.10 15.69 -7.20
CA ALA A 492 -22.03 16.77 -7.50
C ALA A 492 -23.11 16.84 -6.41
N VAL A 493 -23.09 17.89 -5.57
CA VAL A 493 -23.95 17.99 -4.38
C VAL A 493 -25.44 18.10 -4.71
N ARG A 494 -25.77 18.63 -5.90
CA ARG A 494 -27.16 18.79 -6.38
C ARG A 494 -27.63 17.63 -7.27
N ALA A 495 -26.74 16.72 -7.62
CA ALA A 495 -27.08 15.57 -8.45
C ALA A 495 -28.14 14.69 -7.78
N PRO A 496 -29.01 14.07 -8.54
CA PRO A 496 -29.85 12.99 -8.04
C PRO A 496 -28.99 11.87 -7.49
N ALA A 497 -29.51 11.11 -6.53
CA ALA A 497 -28.93 9.81 -6.22
C ALA A 497 -29.05 8.89 -7.46
N PRO A 498 -28.16 7.89 -7.64
CA PRO A 498 -28.30 6.91 -8.71
C PRO A 498 -29.62 6.14 -8.62
N VAL A 499 -30.09 5.67 -9.74
CA VAL A 499 -31.18 4.68 -9.75
C VAL A 499 -30.77 3.46 -8.94
N ARG A 500 -31.71 2.83 -8.24
CA ARG A 500 -31.47 1.62 -7.46
C ARG A 500 -32.06 0.39 -8.17
N ASN A 501 -31.48 -0.78 -7.85
CA ASN A 501 -31.97 -2.07 -8.40
C ASN A 501 -32.08 -2.08 -9.94
N PHE A 502 -31.14 -1.41 -10.63
CA PHE A 502 -31.13 -1.41 -12.10
C PHE A 502 -30.85 -2.82 -12.61
N ARG A 503 -31.78 -3.32 -13.42
CA ARG A 503 -31.71 -4.69 -13.96
C ARG A 503 -32.08 -4.69 -15.44
N ALA A 504 -31.44 -5.60 -16.17
CA ALA A 504 -31.81 -5.93 -17.54
C ALA A 504 -32.24 -7.39 -17.56
N SER A 505 -33.55 -7.61 -17.80
CA SER A 505 -34.17 -8.92 -17.71
C SER A 505 -34.41 -9.50 -19.10
N THR A 506 -34.06 -10.75 -19.27
CA THR A 506 -34.36 -11.57 -20.45
C THR A 506 -35.86 -11.79 -20.56
N VAL A 507 -36.38 -11.72 -21.79
CA VAL A 507 -37.76 -12.11 -22.11
C VAL A 507 -37.70 -13.43 -22.86
N ALA A 508 -38.13 -14.51 -22.20
CA ALA A 508 -37.98 -15.86 -22.70
C ALA A 508 -38.67 -16.12 -24.07
N ASP A 509 -39.81 -15.51 -24.25
CA ASP A 509 -40.64 -15.72 -25.46
C ASP A 509 -40.37 -14.70 -26.59
N ASP A 510 -39.40 -13.78 -26.38
CA ASP A 510 -39.06 -12.78 -27.37
C ASP A 510 -37.56 -12.55 -27.45
N PRO A 511 -36.85 -13.20 -28.34
CA PRO A 511 -35.37 -13.15 -28.41
C PRO A 511 -34.81 -11.81 -28.93
N GLN A 512 -35.67 -10.85 -29.25
CA GLN A 512 -35.30 -9.53 -29.75
C GLN A 512 -35.63 -8.43 -28.74
N ARG A 513 -35.90 -8.80 -27.47
CA ARG A 513 -36.35 -7.88 -26.44
C ARG A 513 -35.61 -8.08 -25.13
N ILE A 514 -35.32 -6.94 -24.48
CA ILE A 514 -34.80 -6.88 -23.10
C ILE A 514 -35.68 -5.90 -22.32
N GLU A 515 -36.06 -6.29 -21.10
CA GLU A 515 -36.78 -5.42 -20.19
C GLU A 515 -35.82 -4.84 -19.14
N LEU A 516 -35.78 -3.50 -19.07
CA LEU A 516 -35.04 -2.75 -18.07
C LEU A 516 -35.98 -2.33 -16.96
N SER A 517 -35.52 -2.45 -15.71
CA SER A 517 -36.28 -2.01 -14.54
C SER A 517 -35.35 -1.38 -13.50
N TRP A 518 -35.87 -0.42 -12.76
CA TRP A 518 -35.14 0.28 -11.71
C TRP A 518 -36.07 0.94 -10.70
N GLN A 519 -35.48 1.43 -9.62
CA GLN A 519 -36.15 2.36 -8.71
C GLN A 519 -35.59 3.76 -8.96
N SER A 520 -36.47 4.71 -9.23
CA SER A 520 -36.09 6.11 -9.44
C SER A 520 -35.60 6.76 -8.14
N PRO A 521 -34.64 7.72 -8.20
CA PRO A 521 -34.21 8.42 -7.03
C PRO A 521 -35.30 9.30 -6.43
N THR A 522 -35.44 9.31 -5.13
CA THR A 522 -36.32 10.18 -4.34
C THR A 522 -35.51 11.18 -3.50
N GLU A 523 -34.20 11.12 -3.63
CA GLU A 523 -33.27 11.99 -2.93
C GLU A 523 -32.08 12.39 -3.84
N ARG A 524 -31.41 13.47 -3.48
CA ARG A 524 -30.15 13.89 -4.05
C ARG A 524 -28.99 13.08 -3.43
N SER A 525 -27.79 13.27 -3.92
CA SER A 525 -26.58 12.50 -3.53
C SER A 525 -26.36 12.47 -2.01
N PHE A 526 -26.69 13.53 -1.30
CA PHE A 526 -26.56 13.63 0.16
C PHE A 526 -27.88 13.38 0.92
N GLY A 527 -28.96 12.98 0.26
CA GLY A 527 -30.22 12.64 0.91
C GLY A 527 -31.22 13.79 1.05
N GLN A 528 -30.96 14.94 0.45
CA GLN A 528 -31.98 15.98 0.32
C GLN A 528 -33.13 15.47 -0.55
N PRO A 529 -34.36 15.76 -0.22
CA PRO A 529 -35.53 15.31 -1.00
C PRO A 529 -35.42 15.71 -2.46
N LEU A 530 -35.81 14.82 -3.36
CA LEU A 530 -35.92 15.03 -4.80
C LEU A 530 -37.28 14.56 -5.27
N GLN A 531 -38.01 15.42 -5.96
CA GLN A 531 -39.26 15.01 -6.62
C GLN A 531 -38.97 14.36 -7.97
N PRO A 532 -39.67 13.29 -8.35
CA PRO A 532 -39.47 12.65 -9.67
C PRO A 532 -39.60 13.60 -10.85
N SER A 533 -40.42 14.68 -10.71
CA SER A 533 -40.58 15.72 -11.74
C SER A 533 -39.34 16.61 -11.93
N GLU A 534 -38.39 16.59 -10.97
CA GLU A 534 -37.16 17.39 -11.02
C GLU A 534 -36.03 16.68 -11.75
N CYS A 535 -36.21 15.40 -12.13
CA CYS A 535 -35.16 14.64 -12.80
C CYS A 535 -35.67 13.87 -14.02
N ALA A 536 -34.72 13.46 -14.86
CA ALA A 536 -34.93 12.56 -15.98
C ALA A 536 -34.01 11.36 -15.84
N ILE A 537 -34.35 10.23 -16.44
CA ILE A 537 -33.56 9.02 -16.54
C ILE A 537 -33.02 8.88 -17.95
N LEU A 538 -31.69 8.87 -18.11
CA LEU A 538 -31.00 8.58 -19.37
C LEU A 538 -30.62 7.11 -19.39
N LEU A 539 -31.03 6.42 -20.46
CA LEU A 539 -30.67 5.03 -20.72
C LEU A 539 -29.74 4.95 -21.91
N PHE A 540 -28.62 4.25 -21.72
CA PHE A 540 -27.67 3.95 -22.78
C PHE A 540 -27.60 2.43 -22.98
N ARG A 541 -27.41 2.03 -24.23
CA ARG A 541 -27.05 0.66 -24.65
C ARG A 541 -25.72 0.73 -25.38
N ASP A 542 -24.74 -0.02 -24.93
CA ASP A 542 -23.40 -0.08 -25.51
C ASP A 542 -22.87 1.35 -25.79
N ASP A 543 -22.97 2.22 -24.76
CA ASP A 543 -22.59 3.64 -24.72
C ASP A 543 -23.41 4.57 -25.66
N THR A 544 -24.43 4.06 -26.33
CA THR A 544 -25.34 4.85 -27.17
C THR A 544 -26.61 5.20 -26.39
N LEU A 545 -26.98 6.49 -26.32
CA LEU A 545 -28.26 6.93 -25.72
C LEU A 545 -29.46 6.37 -26.49
N ILE A 546 -30.29 5.57 -25.81
CA ILE A 546 -31.48 4.94 -26.39
C ILE A 546 -32.78 5.57 -25.90
N ALA A 547 -32.77 6.19 -24.71
CA ALA A 547 -33.98 6.85 -24.19
C ALA A 547 -33.63 7.96 -23.18
N THR A 548 -34.46 9.00 -23.16
CA THR A 548 -34.59 10.01 -22.11
C THR A 548 -35.99 9.95 -21.55
N LEU A 549 -36.15 9.57 -20.30
CA LEU A 549 -37.41 9.25 -19.67
C LEU A 549 -37.70 10.19 -18.50
N PRO A 550 -38.99 10.52 -18.21
CA PRO A 550 -39.32 11.22 -16.97
C PRO A 550 -38.83 10.47 -15.74
N GLY A 551 -38.38 11.19 -14.70
CA GLY A 551 -37.86 10.58 -13.48
C GLY A 551 -38.81 9.66 -12.72
N ALA A 552 -40.11 9.74 -12.94
CA ALA A 552 -41.11 8.83 -12.38
C ALA A 552 -41.15 7.45 -13.09
N THR A 553 -40.48 7.31 -14.23
CA THR A 553 -40.44 6.06 -15.00
C THR A 553 -39.55 5.05 -14.30
N THR A 554 -40.01 3.81 -14.21
CA THR A 554 -39.29 2.71 -13.52
C THR A 554 -39.02 1.51 -14.41
N THR A 555 -39.44 1.53 -15.67
CA THR A 555 -39.26 0.45 -16.63
C THR A 555 -39.07 0.99 -18.05
N TYR A 556 -38.34 0.22 -18.86
CA TYR A 556 -38.20 0.48 -20.29
C TYR A 556 -38.02 -0.84 -21.03
N THR A 557 -38.63 -0.94 -22.21
CA THR A 557 -38.51 -2.12 -23.05
C THR A 557 -37.62 -1.79 -24.26
N ASP A 558 -36.47 -2.38 -24.36
CA ASP A 558 -35.60 -2.31 -25.54
C ASP A 558 -36.00 -3.42 -26.53
N ARG A 559 -36.24 -3.05 -27.80
CA ARG A 559 -36.81 -3.91 -28.84
C ARG A 559 -35.93 -3.92 -30.09
N ASN A 560 -36.21 -4.89 -30.97
CA ASN A 560 -35.55 -5.04 -32.25
C ASN A 560 -34.02 -5.32 -32.10
N LEU A 561 -33.69 -6.03 -31.05
CA LEU A 561 -32.30 -6.46 -30.79
C LEU A 561 -31.97 -7.67 -31.67
N PRO A 562 -30.72 -7.88 -32.07
CA PRO A 562 -30.31 -9.13 -32.66
C PRO A 562 -30.60 -10.28 -31.69
N PRO A 563 -31.21 -11.39 -32.14
CA PRO A 563 -31.46 -12.53 -31.28
C PRO A 563 -30.18 -13.04 -30.62
N TYR A 564 -30.23 -13.33 -29.32
CA TYR A 564 -29.14 -13.83 -28.50
C TYR A 564 -27.96 -12.85 -28.39
N SER A 565 -28.17 -11.58 -28.73
CA SER A 565 -27.13 -10.55 -28.46
C SER A 565 -27.04 -10.20 -26.98
N VAL A 566 -25.81 -9.76 -26.60
CA VAL A 566 -25.51 -9.30 -25.25
C VAL A 566 -25.28 -7.80 -25.32
N HIS A 567 -25.96 -7.07 -24.44
CA HIS A 567 -25.86 -5.62 -24.38
C HIS A 567 -25.55 -5.13 -22.97
N ARG A 568 -24.70 -4.12 -22.88
CA ARG A 568 -24.44 -3.39 -21.65
C ARG A 568 -25.34 -2.16 -21.58
N TYR A 569 -26.17 -2.10 -20.53
CA TYR A 569 -27.01 -0.96 -20.27
C TYR A 569 -26.43 -0.08 -19.19
N THR A 570 -26.56 1.24 -19.36
CA THR A 570 -26.20 2.22 -18.35
C THR A 570 -27.40 3.12 -18.09
N ALA A 571 -27.70 3.33 -16.82
CA ALA A 571 -28.75 4.26 -16.39
C ALA A 571 -28.11 5.41 -15.59
N LEU A 572 -28.49 6.65 -15.92
CA LEU A 572 -28.13 7.89 -15.23
C LEU A 572 -29.40 8.66 -14.87
N ALA A 573 -29.48 9.17 -13.65
CA ALA A 573 -30.47 10.19 -13.28
C ALA A 573 -29.84 11.58 -13.45
N VAL A 574 -30.63 12.52 -14.02
CA VAL A 574 -30.17 13.87 -14.37
C VAL A 574 -31.15 14.92 -13.83
N ALA A 575 -30.65 15.96 -13.16
CA ALA A 575 -31.42 17.12 -12.74
C ALA A 575 -30.67 18.41 -13.15
N GLY A 576 -31.24 19.14 -14.13
CA GLY A 576 -30.51 20.26 -14.75
C GLY A 576 -29.26 19.79 -15.47
N SER A 577 -28.10 20.31 -15.06
CA SER A 577 -26.78 19.92 -15.57
C SER A 577 -26.14 18.77 -14.77
N ASP A 578 -26.69 18.42 -13.62
CA ASP A 578 -26.05 17.52 -12.66
C ASP A 578 -26.50 16.08 -12.87
N THR A 579 -25.58 15.16 -12.97
CA THR A 579 -25.82 13.74 -13.24
C THR A 579 -25.41 12.88 -12.06
N SER A 580 -26.19 11.84 -11.79
CA SER A 580 -25.84 10.81 -10.82
C SER A 580 -24.62 9.99 -11.26
N ALA A 581 -24.04 9.22 -10.34
CA ALA A 581 -23.19 8.11 -10.72
C ALA A 581 -23.97 7.10 -11.58
N PRO A 582 -23.32 6.45 -12.56
CA PRO A 582 -23.96 5.46 -13.42
C PRO A 582 -24.32 4.17 -12.67
N ARG A 583 -25.34 3.46 -13.17
CA ARG A 583 -25.62 2.07 -12.82
C ARG A 583 -25.63 1.23 -14.09
N TRP A 584 -25.06 0.04 -14.00
CA TRP A 584 -24.91 -0.86 -15.13
C TRP A 584 -25.71 -2.14 -14.94
N ALA A 585 -26.18 -2.69 -16.04
CA ALA A 585 -26.77 -4.01 -16.12
C ALA A 585 -26.41 -4.65 -17.46
N THR A 586 -26.18 -5.95 -17.47
CA THR A 586 -25.99 -6.72 -18.70
C THR A 586 -27.28 -7.44 -19.04
N GLY A 587 -27.78 -7.26 -20.25
CA GLY A 587 -28.96 -7.91 -20.74
C GLY A 587 -28.65 -8.89 -21.87
N TYR A 588 -29.44 -9.95 -21.95
CA TYR A 588 -29.31 -11.01 -22.94
C TYR A 588 -30.67 -11.14 -23.70
N ALA A 589 -30.70 -10.75 -24.97
CA ALA A 589 -31.87 -10.87 -25.77
C ALA A 589 -32.20 -12.35 -26.07
N GLY A 590 -33.34 -12.86 -25.58
CA GLY A 590 -33.72 -14.29 -25.73
C GLY A 590 -32.94 -15.25 -24.78
N GLY A 591 -32.16 -14.75 -23.83
CA GLY A 591 -31.39 -15.52 -22.87
C GLY A 591 -29.92 -15.75 -23.26
N ALA A 592 -29.14 -16.04 -22.27
CA ALA A 592 -27.72 -16.37 -22.50
C ALA A 592 -27.58 -17.76 -23.12
N ARG A 593 -26.79 -17.88 -24.18
CA ARG A 593 -26.41 -19.19 -24.71
C ARG A 593 -25.30 -19.85 -23.88
N LYS A 594 -24.32 -19.07 -23.43
CA LYS A 594 -23.19 -19.61 -22.65
C LYS A 594 -23.58 -19.95 -21.22
N PRO A 595 -23.04 -21.03 -20.64
CA PRO A 595 -23.18 -21.32 -19.22
C PRO A 595 -22.61 -20.18 -18.35
N ALA A 596 -23.07 -20.03 -17.11
CA ALA A 596 -22.37 -19.25 -16.10
C ALA A 596 -21.00 -19.88 -15.77
N PRO A 597 -20.01 -19.11 -15.32
CA PRO A 597 -18.74 -19.66 -14.88
C PRO A 597 -18.92 -20.60 -13.69
N ALA A 598 -18.12 -21.65 -13.63
CA ALA A 598 -18.04 -22.53 -12.48
C ALA A 598 -17.20 -21.86 -11.35
N THR A 599 -17.33 -22.38 -10.14
CA THR A 599 -16.56 -21.90 -8.99
C THR A 599 -15.60 -22.97 -8.51
N ILE A 600 -14.31 -22.66 -8.41
CA ILE A 600 -13.35 -23.55 -7.74
C ILE A 600 -13.56 -23.45 -6.25
N VAL A 601 -13.88 -24.57 -5.62
CA VAL A 601 -14.09 -24.69 -4.17
C VAL A 601 -12.76 -24.96 -3.49
N GLU A 602 -11.94 -25.83 -4.08
CA GLU A 602 -10.70 -26.30 -3.47
C GLU A 602 -9.77 -26.93 -4.51
N VAL A 603 -8.45 -26.86 -4.24
CA VAL A 603 -7.41 -27.57 -4.99
C VAL A 603 -6.48 -28.25 -3.97
N TRP A 604 -6.18 -29.54 -4.18
CA TRP A 604 -5.25 -30.27 -3.30
C TRP A 604 -4.39 -31.27 -4.08
N ASN A 605 -3.20 -31.53 -3.56
CA ASN A 605 -2.29 -32.54 -4.10
C ASN A 605 -2.73 -33.97 -3.71
N ALA A 606 -2.39 -34.94 -4.53
CA ALA A 606 -2.40 -36.34 -4.12
C ALA A 606 -1.38 -36.54 -2.97
N ARG A 607 -1.66 -37.49 -2.05
CA ARG A 607 -0.78 -37.76 -0.90
C ARG A 607 0.53 -38.48 -1.24
N GLN A 608 0.76 -38.83 -2.49
CA GLN A 608 1.95 -39.51 -2.99
C GLN A 608 2.89 -38.51 -3.68
N PRO A 609 4.18 -38.80 -3.81
CA PRO A 609 5.16 -37.92 -4.47
C PRO A 609 4.95 -37.85 -5.98
N THR A 610 3.77 -37.42 -6.40
CA THR A 610 3.39 -37.27 -7.82
C THR A 610 3.04 -35.82 -8.14
N LEU A 611 2.89 -35.55 -9.44
CA LEU A 611 2.37 -34.26 -9.95
C LEU A 611 0.84 -34.28 -10.04
N ASP A 612 0.18 -35.27 -9.43
CA ASP A 612 -1.26 -35.43 -9.47
C ASP A 612 -1.92 -34.53 -8.41
N ALA A 613 -2.99 -33.91 -8.81
CA ALA A 613 -3.81 -33.04 -7.96
C ALA A 613 -5.29 -33.20 -8.32
N THR A 614 -6.14 -32.72 -7.47
CA THR A 614 -7.58 -32.70 -7.70
C THR A 614 -8.10 -31.28 -7.46
N VAL A 615 -8.97 -30.80 -8.33
CA VAL A 615 -9.74 -29.57 -8.12
C VAL A 615 -11.20 -29.90 -7.91
N ARG A 616 -11.78 -29.39 -6.82
CA ARG A 616 -13.22 -29.44 -6.55
C ARG A 616 -13.91 -28.24 -7.12
N VAL A 617 -14.91 -28.47 -7.94
CA VAL A 617 -15.59 -27.44 -8.70
C VAL A 617 -17.07 -27.49 -8.43
N LEU A 618 -17.68 -26.37 -8.03
CA LEU A 618 -19.13 -26.20 -8.01
C LEU A 618 -19.57 -25.81 -9.42
N LEU A 619 -20.38 -26.66 -10.02
CA LEU A 619 -20.92 -26.49 -11.36
C LEU A 619 -22.08 -25.48 -11.37
N PRO A 620 -22.21 -24.63 -12.40
CA PRO A 620 -23.32 -23.70 -12.49
C PRO A 620 -24.65 -24.43 -12.77
N SER A 621 -25.72 -23.98 -12.14
CA SER A 621 -27.09 -24.44 -12.43
C SER A 621 -27.82 -23.54 -13.44
N ARG A 622 -27.21 -22.43 -13.83
CA ARG A 622 -27.80 -21.42 -14.71
C ARG A 622 -26.83 -20.98 -15.80
N ARG A 623 -27.35 -20.32 -16.80
CA ARG A 623 -26.58 -19.66 -17.85
C ARG A 623 -26.08 -18.28 -17.37
N ALA A 624 -25.27 -17.63 -18.19
CA ALA A 624 -24.59 -16.38 -17.86
C ALA A 624 -25.52 -15.20 -17.50
N ASP A 625 -26.79 -15.26 -17.90
CA ASP A 625 -27.81 -14.29 -17.49
C ASP A 625 -28.33 -14.47 -16.05
N GLY A 626 -27.89 -15.51 -15.36
CA GLY A 626 -28.34 -15.86 -14.00
C GLY A 626 -29.80 -16.30 -13.89
N ALA A 627 -30.57 -16.30 -15.01
CA ALA A 627 -31.97 -16.61 -15.06
C ALA A 627 -32.27 -17.93 -15.79
N THR A 628 -31.73 -18.13 -16.98
CA THR A 628 -31.95 -19.31 -17.82
C THR A 628 -31.34 -20.54 -17.18
N PRO A 629 -32.12 -21.62 -16.94
CA PRO A 629 -31.56 -22.88 -16.42
C PRO A 629 -30.55 -23.49 -17.38
N LEU A 630 -29.47 -24.04 -16.85
CA LEU A 630 -28.49 -24.81 -17.59
C LEU A 630 -28.87 -26.31 -17.49
N VAL A 631 -29.50 -26.83 -18.54
CA VAL A 631 -30.03 -28.21 -18.53
C VAL A 631 -29.25 -29.19 -19.40
N ASN A 632 -28.26 -28.71 -20.13
CA ASN A 632 -27.46 -29.48 -21.07
C ASN A 632 -25.97 -29.35 -20.86
N LEU A 633 -25.55 -29.26 -19.60
CA LEU A 633 -24.14 -29.26 -19.23
C LEU A 633 -23.49 -30.58 -19.74
N SER A 634 -22.29 -30.51 -20.24
CA SER A 634 -21.64 -31.64 -20.91
C SER A 634 -20.19 -31.87 -20.48
N ARG A 635 -19.41 -30.81 -20.28
CA ARG A 635 -17.98 -30.94 -19.99
C ARG A 635 -17.48 -29.81 -19.10
N VAL A 636 -16.40 -30.09 -18.36
CA VAL A 636 -15.62 -29.10 -17.63
C VAL A 636 -14.18 -29.17 -18.14
N ALA A 637 -13.65 -28.02 -18.52
CA ALA A 637 -12.26 -27.88 -18.94
C ALA A 637 -11.46 -27.25 -17.78
N LEU A 638 -10.34 -27.88 -17.45
CA LEU A 638 -9.35 -27.37 -16.49
C LEU A 638 -8.23 -26.66 -17.24
N LEU A 639 -7.87 -25.47 -16.77
CA LEU A 639 -6.77 -24.67 -17.32
C LEU A 639 -5.69 -24.47 -16.24
N LEU A 640 -4.45 -24.63 -16.64
CA LEU A 640 -3.28 -24.25 -15.87
C LEU A 640 -2.57 -23.11 -16.59
N ASP A 641 -2.42 -21.96 -15.93
CA ASP A 641 -1.89 -20.71 -16.52
C ASP A 641 -2.58 -20.35 -17.85
N GLY A 642 -3.91 -20.51 -17.88
CA GLY A 642 -4.74 -20.23 -19.07
C GLY A 642 -4.69 -21.29 -20.18
N ILE A 643 -3.87 -22.34 -20.04
CA ILE A 643 -3.75 -23.43 -21.03
C ILE A 643 -4.62 -24.59 -20.58
N GLU A 644 -5.53 -25.03 -21.44
CA GLU A 644 -6.39 -26.20 -21.20
C GLU A 644 -5.54 -27.47 -21.08
N ARG A 645 -5.75 -28.24 -20.02
CA ARG A 645 -4.99 -29.46 -19.70
C ARG A 645 -5.86 -30.69 -19.63
N THR A 646 -7.05 -30.55 -19.09
CA THR A 646 -7.97 -31.66 -18.87
C THR A 646 -9.38 -31.24 -19.29
N LEU A 647 -10.08 -32.16 -19.92
CA LEU A 647 -11.49 -32.01 -20.27
C LEU A 647 -12.26 -33.20 -19.69
N LEU A 648 -13.04 -32.95 -18.65
CA LEU A 648 -13.86 -33.93 -17.97
C LEU A 648 -15.28 -33.92 -18.55
N THR A 649 -15.83 -35.10 -18.89
CA THR A 649 -17.25 -35.23 -19.19
C THR A 649 -18.05 -35.28 -17.89
N VAL A 650 -19.11 -34.47 -17.84
CA VAL A 650 -20.07 -34.39 -16.73
C VAL A 650 -21.47 -34.65 -17.26
N ASN A 651 -22.40 -35.04 -16.40
CA ASN A 651 -23.79 -35.24 -16.81
C ASN A 651 -24.57 -33.94 -16.69
N ALA A 652 -25.64 -33.83 -17.48
CA ALA A 652 -26.56 -32.71 -17.38
C ALA A 652 -27.23 -32.60 -16.00
N SER A 653 -27.33 -33.71 -15.27
CA SER A 653 -27.86 -33.74 -13.90
C SER A 653 -26.92 -33.19 -12.84
N ASP A 654 -25.64 -33.00 -13.16
CA ASP A 654 -24.61 -32.54 -12.21
C ASP A 654 -24.64 -31.00 -12.03
N THR A 655 -25.56 -30.31 -12.72
CA THR A 655 -25.73 -28.85 -12.59
C THR A 655 -26.07 -28.46 -11.16
N GLY A 656 -25.29 -27.53 -10.60
CA GLY A 656 -25.43 -27.07 -9.21
C GLY A 656 -24.73 -27.96 -8.17
N GLU A 657 -24.13 -29.07 -8.60
CA GLU A 657 -23.40 -30.00 -7.74
C GLU A 657 -21.90 -29.73 -7.80
N THR A 658 -21.17 -30.30 -6.85
CA THR A 658 -19.70 -30.28 -6.85
C THR A 658 -19.14 -31.54 -7.49
N VAL A 659 -18.13 -31.35 -8.35
CA VAL A 659 -17.37 -32.44 -8.97
C VAL A 659 -15.91 -32.32 -8.66
N ASP A 660 -15.25 -33.47 -8.51
CA ASP A 660 -13.80 -33.56 -8.32
C ASP A 660 -13.13 -33.90 -9.66
N ILE A 661 -12.22 -33.05 -10.11
CA ILE A 661 -11.49 -33.18 -11.37
C ILE A 661 -10.05 -33.54 -11.07
N PRO A 662 -9.64 -34.81 -11.22
CA PRO A 662 -8.24 -35.18 -11.13
C PRO A 662 -7.47 -34.69 -12.36
N PHE A 663 -6.24 -34.26 -12.12
CA PHE A 663 -5.33 -33.84 -13.19
C PHE A 663 -3.88 -34.00 -12.77
N THR A 664 -2.98 -34.04 -13.75
CA THR A 664 -1.54 -34.08 -13.53
C THR A 664 -0.92 -32.81 -14.06
N ALA A 665 -0.16 -32.10 -13.21
CA ALA A 665 0.58 -30.91 -13.65
C ALA A 665 1.79 -31.32 -14.52
N PRO A 666 2.21 -30.50 -15.50
CA PRO A 666 3.37 -30.78 -16.32
C PRO A 666 4.69 -30.81 -15.56
N GLU A 667 4.78 -30.03 -14.49
CA GLU A 667 5.95 -29.95 -13.64
C GLU A 667 5.53 -29.49 -12.23
N ARG A 668 6.38 -29.70 -11.25
CA ARG A 668 6.23 -29.23 -9.87
C ARG A 668 6.21 -27.69 -9.82
N GLY A 669 5.34 -27.10 -8.99
CA GLY A 669 5.35 -25.66 -8.72
C GLY A 669 4.01 -25.01 -8.50
N TYR A 670 4.02 -23.67 -8.48
CA TYR A 670 2.81 -22.87 -8.34
C TYR A 670 2.13 -22.68 -9.69
N TRP A 671 0.83 -22.96 -9.72
CA TRP A 671 0.00 -22.90 -10.92
C TRP A 671 -1.25 -22.06 -10.68
N ARG A 672 -1.61 -21.27 -11.68
CA ARG A 672 -2.92 -20.60 -11.72
C ARG A 672 -3.94 -21.57 -12.26
N VAL A 673 -4.77 -22.13 -11.39
CA VAL A 673 -5.81 -23.09 -11.73
C VAL A 673 -7.10 -22.36 -12.05
N GLN A 674 -7.68 -22.61 -13.20
CA GLN A 674 -8.96 -22.06 -13.63
C GLN A 674 -9.78 -23.19 -14.27
N VAL A 675 -11.11 -23.02 -14.29
CA VAL A 675 -12.02 -23.92 -14.96
C VAL A 675 -13.01 -23.15 -15.81
N CYS A 676 -13.50 -23.78 -16.87
CA CYS A 676 -14.70 -23.34 -17.58
C CYS A 676 -15.56 -24.54 -17.91
N VAL A 677 -16.85 -24.32 -18.09
CA VAL A 677 -17.80 -25.37 -18.44
C VAL A 677 -18.29 -25.23 -19.88
N LEU A 678 -18.66 -26.34 -20.48
CA LEU A 678 -19.22 -26.41 -21.82
C LEU A 678 -20.56 -27.13 -21.78
N ASP A 679 -21.54 -26.62 -22.52
CA ASP A 679 -22.81 -27.32 -22.74
C ASP A 679 -22.71 -28.29 -23.94
N ALA A 680 -23.76 -29.06 -24.15
CA ALA A 680 -23.82 -30.02 -25.25
C ALA A 680 -23.87 -29.34 -26.65
N ASP A 681 -24.26 -28.09 -26.73
CA ASP A 681 -24.28 -27.27 -27.95
C ASP A 681 -22.91 -26.65 -28.27
N GLY A 682 -21.89 -26.86 -27.38
CA GLY A 682 -20.52 -26.35 -27.54
C GLY A 682 -20.34 -24.92 -27.02
N ASN A 683 -21.33 -24.30 -26.37
CA ASN A 683 -21.14 -22.99 -25.78
C ASN A 683 -20.26 -23.12 -24.53
N ARG A 684 -19.25 -22.24 -24.44
CA ARG A 684 -18.27 -22.21 -23.35
C ARG A 684 -18.55 -21.03 -22.40
N SER A 685 -18.48 -21.29 -21.10
CA SER A 685 -18.54 -20.22 -20.08
C SER A 685 -17.28 -19.35 -20.11
N ASP A 686 -17.32 -18.22 -19.44
CA ASP A 686 -16.10 -17.54 -19.01
C ASP A 686 -15.32 -18.45 -18.05
N THR A 687 -14.02 -18.19 -17.90
CA THR A 687 -13.21 -18.91 -16.93
C THR A 687 -13.60 -18.49 -15.51
N SER A 688 -13.47 -19.42 -14.56
CA SER A 688 -13.56 -19.12 -13.14
C SER A 688 -12.53 -18.08 -12.71
N ALA A 689 -12.70 -17.49 -11.54
CA ALA A 689 -11.61 -16.82 -10.84
C ALA A 689 -10.42 -17.80 -10.74
N ALA A 690 -9.20 -17.28 -10.92
CA ALA A 690 -7.99 -18.10 -10.83
C ALA A 690 -7.69 -18.41 -9.35
N VAL A 691 -7.38 -19.67 -9.06
CA VAL A 691 -6.84 -20.09 -7.77
C VAL A 691 -5.36 -20.41 -7.96
N LEU A 692 -4.50 -19.75 -7.19
CA LEU A 692 -3.08 -20.06 -7.17
C LEU A 692 -2.84 -21.24 -6.22
N ALA A 693 -2.35 -22.37 -6.75
CA ALA A 693 -2.10 -23.56 -5.98
C ALA A 693 -0.71 -24.12 -6.25
N TYR A 694 -0.04 -24.58 -5.19
CA TYR A 694 1.14 -25.41 -5.37
C TYR A 694 0.72 -26.84 -5.75
N ILE A 695 1.34 -27.39 -6.79
CA ILE A 695 1.10 -28.74 -7.26
C ILE A 695 2.44 -29.48 -7.38
N GLY A 696 2.51 -30.62 -6.74
CA GLY A 696 3.69 -31.46 -6.73
C GLY A 696 3.97 -32.08 -5.37
N PRO A 697 5.02 -32.91 -5.25
CA PRO A 697 5.38 -33.54 -4.00
C PRO A 697 5.77 -32.52 -2.94
N VAL A 698 5.30 -32.73 -1.73
CA VAL A 698 5.77 -32.00 -0.54
C VAL A 698 6.66 -32.97 0.23
N GLU A 699 7.94 -32.81 0.07
CA GLU A 699 8.97 -33.65 0.66
C GLU A 699 9.41 -33.10 2.00
N SER A 700 9.93 -33.95 2.89
CA SER A 700 10.50 -33.51 4.18
C SER A 700 11.89 -32.86 4.01
N ARG A 701 12.51 -33.03 2.83
CA ARG A 701 13.76 -32.36 2.49
C ARG A 701 13.69 -31.81 1.06
N TYR A 702 14.06 -30.55 0.94
CA TYR A 702 14.17 -29.85 -0.33
C TYR A 702 15.55 -29.23 -0.46
N THR A 703 16.17 -29.39 -1.63
CA THR A 703 17.46 -28.77 -1.97
C THR A 703 17.37 -28.10 -3.33
N ASP A 704 18.00 -26.95 -3.49
CA ASP A 704 18.09 -26.22 -4.74
C ASP A 704 19.46 -25.52 -4.85
N ASP A 705 20.17 -25.82 -5.92
CA ASP A 705 21.42 -25.16 -6.31
C ASP A 705 21.18 -24.04 -7.33
N PHE A 706 19.93 -23.76 -7.65
CA PHE A 706 19.49 -22.75 -8.61
C PHE A 706 20.05 -22.89 -10.04
N ASP A 707 20.71 -24.00 -10.36
CA ASP A 707 21.27 -24.28 -11.69
C ASP A 707 20.19 -24.65 -12.74
N GLY A 708 18.99 -24.96 -12.29
CA GLY A 708 17.86 -25.35 -13.13
C GLY A 708 16.97 -24.17 -13.53
N ALA A 709 16.24 -24.31 -14.63
CA ALA A 709 15.31 -23.28 -15.13
C ALA A 709 13.95 -23.23 -14.38
N VAL A 710 13.89 -23.60 -13.09
CA VAL A 710 12.64 -23.86 -12.36
C VAL A 710 12.06 -22.65 -11.67
N LEU A 711 12.79 -21.54 -11.59
CA LEU A 711 12.34 -20.32 -10.89
C LEU A 711 10.98 -19.81 -11.36
N ARG A 712 10.62 -20.02 -12.61
CA ARG A 712 9.28 -19.65 -13.14
C ARG A 712 8.11 -20.32 -12.40
N ARG A 713 8.39 -21.36 -11.59
CA ARG A 713 7.41 -22.09 -10.80
C ARG A 713 7.43 -21.73 -9.32
N TYR A 714 8.33 -20.86 -8.87
CA TYR A 714 8.24 -20.25 -7.57
C TYR A 714 7.20 -19.13 -7.58
N LEU A 715 6.74 -18.77 -6.41
CA LEU A 715 5.88 -17.59 -6.26
C LEU A 715 6.79 -16.36 -6.12
N VAL A 716 7.07 -15.73 -7.26
CA VAL A 716 7.93 -14.55 -7.35
C VAL A 716 7.07 -13.30 -7.38
N ARG A 717 7.44 -12.31 -6.57
CA ARG A 717 6.93 -10.93 -6.61
C ARG A 717 8.13 -9.98 -6.65
N GLY A 718 8.16 -9.08 -7.61
CA GLY A 718 9.26 -8.15 -7.84
C GLY A 718 10.37 -8.70 -8.72
N GLY A 719 11.61 -8.28 -8.45
CA GLY A 719 12.76 -8.49 -9.33
C GLY A 719 13.49 -9.84 -9.22
N TRP A 720 13.08 -10.74 -8.33
CA TRP A 720 13.78 -12.01 -8.12
C TRP A 720 13.94 -12.83 -9.39
N ALA A 721 15.18 -13.18 -9.70
CA ALA A 721 15.54 -14.01 -10.86
C ALA A 721 16.83 -14.79 -10.60
N LEU A 722 17.09 -15.76 -11.48
CA LEU A 722 18.39 -16.44 -11.54
C LEU A 722 19.41 -15.52 -12.22
N THR A 723 20.65 -15.56 -11.74
CA THR A 723 21.75 -14.78 -12.28
C THR A 723 23.04 -15.61 -12.35
N ASP A 724 23.81 -15.39 -13.40
CA ASP A 724 25.15 -15.92 -13.59
C ASP A 724 26.27 -14.93 -13.19
N GLU A 725 25.87 -13.77 -12.64
CA GLU A 725 26.82 -12.71 -12.26
C GLU A 725 27.70 -13.09 -11.08
N PHE A 726 27.11 -13.74 -10.07
CA PHE A 726 27.78 -14.09 -8.84
C PHE A 726 27.10 -15.31 -8.23
N ALA A 727 27.68 -16.49 -8.37
CA ALA A 727 27.17 -17.75 -7.86
C ALA A 727 28.21 -18.42 -6.95
N PHE A 728 27.77 -19.11 -5.90
CA PHE A 728 28.60 -19.95 -5.06
C PHE A 728 28.86 -21.29 -5.75
N SER A 729 27.79 -21.97 -6.12
CA SER A 729 27.85 -23.09 -7.07
C SER A 729 27.48 -22.58 -8.46
N SER A 730 28.28 -22.96 -9.48
CA SER A 730 28.08 -22.49 -10.87
C SER A 730 27.03 -23.34 -11.58
N PRO A 731 26.22 -22.79 -12.51
CA PRO A 731 26.38 -21.46 -13.10
C PRO A 731 25.54 -20.34 -12.45
N ASN A 732 24.53 -20.62 -11.64
CA ASN A 732 23.57 -19.59 -11.24
C ASN A 732 23.39 -19.49 -9.74
N SER A 733 22.96 -18.33 -9.28
CA SER A 733 22.39 -18.07 -7.97
C SER A 733 21.05 -17.35 -8.10
N LEU A 734 20.35 -17.15 -7.00
CA LEU A 734 19.09 -16.43 -6.91
C LEU A 734 19.33 -15.03 -6.35
N THR A 735 18.87 -13.98 -7.04
CA THR A 735 18.95 -12.58 -6.59
C THR A 735 17.68 -11.79 -6.93
N GLU A 736 17.42 -10.71 -6.20
CA GLU A 736 16.31 -9.79 -6.50
C GLU A 736 16.70 -8.67 -7.48
N SER A 737 17.97 -8.50 -7.78
CA SER A 737 18.51 -7.41 -8.60
C SER A 737 19.44 -7.90 -9.72
N PRO A 738 19.02 -8.86 -10.57
CA PRO A 738 19.90 -9.46 -11.58
C PRO A 738 20.45 -8.39 -12.55
N ARG A 739 21.77 -8.33 -12.67
CA ARG A 739 22.53 -7.45 -13.58
C ARG A 739 22.28 -5.94 -13.38
N ARG A 740 21.90 -5.53 -12.18
CA ARG A 740 21.67 -4.13 -11.82
C ARG A 740 21.72 -3.94 -10.32
N MET A 741 21.89 -2.70 -9.87
CA MET A 741 21.63 -2.35 -8.46
C MET A 741 20.13 -2.52 -8.17
N TYR A 742 19.79 -2.88 -6.93
CA TYR A 742 18.39 -2.95 -6.51
C TYR A 742 17.72 -1.57 -6.51
N ALA A 743 16.40 -1.54 -6.65
CA ALA A 743 15.65 -0.29 -6.66
C ALA A 743 15.40 0.25 -5.24
N ALA A 744 15.20 1.55 -5.13
CA ALA A 744 14.71 2.17 -3.89
C ALA A 744 13.29 1.70 -3.58
N SER A 745 12.95 1.58 -2.29
CA SER A 745 11.63 1.15 -1.80
C SER A 745 11.19 -0.23 -2.26
N GLN A 746 12.10 -1.08 -2.64
CA GLN A 746 11.83 -2.44 -3.11
C GLN A 746 11.26 -3.32 -1.98
N ARG A 747 10.33 -4.21 -2.31
CA ARG A 747 9.63 -5.12 -1.38
C ARG A 747 9.47 -6.51 -1.99
N ASP A 748 10.50 -6.99 -2.58
CA ASP A 748 10.48 -8.17 -3.40
C ASP A 748 10.47 -9.45 -2.57
N THR A 749 9.71 -10.43 -3.01
CA THR A 749 9.63 -11.73 -2.34
C THR A 749 9.76 -12.88 -3.34
N VAL A 750 10.38 -13.95 -2.90
CA VAL A 750 10.32 -15.24 -3.56
C VAL A 750 9.95 -16.31 -2.54
N THR A 751 8.86 -17.03 -2.79
CA THR A 751 8.40 -18.13 -1.94
C THR A 751 8.80 -19.45 -2.58
N ILE A 752 9.51 -20.25 -1.80
CA ILE A 752 10.02 -21.55 -2.22
C ILE A 752 8.90 -22.59 -2.15
N PHE A 753 9.13 -23.77 -2.70
CA PHE A 753 8.20 -24.89 -2.61
C PHE A 753 7.97 -25.33 -1.17
N PRO A 754 6.76 -25.75 -0.82
CA PRO A 754 6.46 -26.20 0.55
C PRO A 754 7.29 -27.41 0.94
N VAL A 755 7.66 -27.49 2.21
CA VAL A 755 8.40 -28.59 2.81
C VAL A 755 7.60 -29.18 3.97
N ARG A 756 7.57 -30.52 4.06
CA ARG A 756 6.91 -31.24 5.14
C ARG A 756 7.78 -31.26 6.38
N VAL A 757 7.29 -30.71 7.47
CA VAL A 757 7.92 -30.83 8.78
C VAL A 757 7.24 -31.95 9.55
N GLU A 758 7.94 -33.07 9.72
CA GLU A 758 7.42 -34.27 10.38
C GLU A 758 7.57 -34.21 11.91
N ARG A 759 8.57 -33.49 12.37
CA ARG A 759 8.87 -33.28 13.80
C ARG A 759 8.55 -31.84 14.18
N ASP A 760 9.23 -31.30 15.16
CA ASP A 760 8.98 -29.97 15.71
C ASP A 760 9.91 -28.87 15.18
N THR A 761 10.76 -29.19 14.20
CA THR A 761 11.82 -28.27 13.76
C THR A 761 12.03 -28.34 12.26
N LEU A 762 12.10 -27.16 11.61
CA LEU A 762 12.58 -26.99 10.25
C LEU A 762 14.03 -26.44 10.30
N THR A 763 14.93 -27.08 9.59
CA THR A 763 16.26 -26.53 9.31
C THR A 763 16.22 -25.81 7.98
N ILE A 764 16.65 -24.55 7.95
CA ILE A 764 16.80 -23.70 6.75
C ILE A 764 18.29 -23.36 6.65
N ALA A 765 18.96 -23.84 5.62
CA ALA A 765 20.38 -23.54 5.39
C ALA A 765 20.61 -23.14 3.93
N PHE A 766 21.48 -22.16 3.69
CA PHE A 766 21.83 -21.72 2.35
C PHE A 766 23.15 -20.95 2.35
N MET A 767 23.80 -20.93 1.20
CA MET A 767 24.90 -20.00 0.93
C MET A 767 24.32 -18.63 0.62
N THR A 768 24.95 -17.59 1.16
CA THR A 768 24.46 -16.23 0.96
C THR A 768 25.60 -15.23 0.85
N ALA A 769 25.46 -14.27 -0.04
CA ALA A 769 26.27 -13.08 -0.14
C ALA A 769 25.36 -11.86 -0.30
N ALA A 770 25.71 -10.74 0.28
CA ALA A 770 24.89 -9.56 0.21
C ALA A 770 25.73 -8.28 0.15
N PHE A 771 25.43 -7.47 -0.84
CA PHE A 771 25.93 -6.12 -1.03
C PHE A 771 24.74 -5.18 -0.80
N VAL A 772 24.42 -4.95 0.46
CA VAL A 772 23.18 -4.32 0.91
C VAL A 772 23.50 -3.14 1.80
N GLU A 773 22.89 -2.00 1.57
CA GLU A 773 23.06 -0.80 2.38
C GLU A 773 22.65 -1.07 3.83
N GLU A 774 23.27 -0.39 4.79
CA GLU A 774 23.14 -0.64 6.23
C GLU A 774 21.69 -0.64 6.74
N ARG A 775 20.81 0.10 6.10
CA ARG A 775 19.39 0.24 6.50
C ARG A 775 18.44 -0.64 5.71
N ASP A 776 18.95 -1.34 4.71
CA ASP A 776 18.21 -2.30 3.92
C ASP A 776 18.27 -3.68 4.57
N SER A 777 17.38 -4.58 4.20
CA SER A 777 17.32 -5.88 4.87
C SER A 777 16.89 -7.01 3.97
N ALA A 778 17.65 -8.10 4.06
CA ALA A 778 17.31 -9.41 3.57
C ALA A 778 16.63 -10.21 4.69
N VAL A 779 15.41 -10.69 4.48
CA VAL A 779 14.60 -11.32 5.52
C VAL A 779 14.22 -12.73 5.11
N VAL A 780 14.44 -13.69 6.00
CA VAL A 780 13.97 -15.08 5.86
C VAL A 780 12.71 -15.24 6.71
N GLU A 781 11.64 -15.73 6.12
CA GLU A 781 10.34 -15.89 6.76
C GLU A 781 9.78 -17.29 6.52
N LEU A 782 8.92 -17.73 7.45
CA LEU A 782 8.27 -19.04 7.45
C LEU A 782 6.76 -18.85 7.66
N SER A 783 5.94 -19.69 7.01
CA SER A 783 4.49 -19.72 7.17
C SER A 783 3.96 -21.14 7.10
N THR A 784 2.95 -21.45 7.93
CA THR A 784 2.20 -22.72 7.91
C THR A 784 0.82 -22.58 7.28
N ASP A 785 0.37 -21.35 6.99
CA ASP A 785 -0.95 -21.04 6.44
C ASP A 785 -0.90 -20.22 5.13
N GLY A 786 0.29 -19.76 4.73
CA GLY A 786 0.49 -18.88 3.58
C GLY A 786 0.06 -17.42 3.78
N GLU A 787 -0.58 -17.11 4.92
CA GLU A 787 -1.11 -15.78 5.24
C GLU A 787 -0.28 -15.08 6.30
N THR A 788 0.02 -15.77 7.40
CA THR A 788 0.82 -15.27 8.52
C THR A 788 2.27 -15.73 8.38
N TRP A 789 3.20 -14.78 8.45
CA TRP A 789 4.61 -15.04 8.24
C TRP A 789 5.41 -14.75 9.50
N GLN A 790 6.06 -15.79 10.01
CA GLN A 790 7.01 -15.69 11.12
C GLN A 790 8.39 -15.37 10.55
N ARG A 791 9.02 -14.34 11.08
CA ARG A 791 10.39 -13.99 10.73
C ARG A 791 11.36 -14.99 11.38
N VAL A 792 12.21 -15.57 10.56
CA VAL A 792 13.30 -16.48 10.97
C VAL A 792 14.57 -15.69 11.22
N ALA A 793 14.95 -14.83 10.25
CA ALA A 793 16.16 -14.05 10.33
C ALA A 793 16.03 -12.74 9.57
N VAL A 794 16.84 -11.75 9.99
CA VAL A 794 17.10 -10.52 9.23
C VAL A 794 18.60 -10.43 9.01
N LEU A 795 19.01 -10.29 7.78
CA LEU A 795 20.39 -10.19 7.34
C LEU A 795 20.60 -8.79 6.78
N ASN A 796 21.50 -8.05 7.34
CA ASN A 796 21.91 -6.73 6.87
C ASN A 796 23.39 -6.48 7.24
N ARG A 797 23.97 -5.42 6.72
CA ARG A 797 25.38 -5.06 6.94
C ARG A 797 25.77 -4.91 8.41
N THR A 798 24.84 -4.54 9.30
CA THR A 798 25.10 -4.42 10.74
C THR A 798 25.25 -5.77 11.44
N LEU A 799 24.64 -6.81 10.89
CA LEU A 799 24.72 -8.18 11.40
C LEU A 799 25.89 -8.94 10.81
N VAL A 800 26.30 -8.60 9.60
CA VAL A 800 27.39 -9.27 8.87
C VAL A 800 28.29 -8.20 8.24
N THR A 801 29.24 -7.70 9.02
CA THR A 801 30.15 -6.60 8.64
C THR A 801 31.05 -6.91 7.45
N GLU A 802 31.17 -8.19 7.09
CA GLU A 802 32.05 -8.68 6.03
C GLU A 802 31.34 -8.78 4.66
N TRP A 803 30.07 -8.45 4.58
CA TRP A 803 29.26 -8.67 3.37
C TRP A 803 29.48 -7.65 2.27
N SER A 804 30.13 -6.55 2.52
CA SER A 804 30.24 -5.49 1.52
C SER A 804 31.56 -4.72 1.70
N ASP A 805 32.59 -5.17 1.04
CA ASP A 805 33.83 -4.41 0.85
C ASP A 805 33.91 -3.71 -0.52
N GLY A 806 32.83 -3.80 -1.33
CA GLY A 806 32.73 -3.25 -2.67
C GLY A 806 33.30 -4.13 -3.77
N ASN A 807 33.77 -5.35 -3.46
CA ASN A 807 34.33 -6.31 -4.41
C ASN A 807 33.64 -7.66 -4.28
N ARG A 808 33.12 -8.21 -5.38
CA ARG A 808 32.51 -9.54 -5.42
C ARG A 808 33.62 -10.61 -5.44
N THR A 809 33.79 -11.32 -4.35
CA THR A 809 34.78 -12.39 -4.23
C THR A 809 34.16 -13.66 -3.66
N ALA A 810 34.79 -14.80 -3.84
CA ALA A 810 34.34 -16.06 -3.25
C ALA A 810 34.32 -16.00 -1.70
N ALA A 811 35.06 -15.10 -1.08
CA ALA A 811 35.09 -14.91 0.37
C ALA A 811 33.82 -14.25 0.93
N ASP A 812 33.03 -13.59 0.10
CA ASP A 812 31.78 -12.92 0.49
C ASP A 812 30.64 -13.92 0.74
N TRP A 813 30.73 -15.12 0.20
CA TRP A 813 29.76 -16.17 0.44
C TRP A 813 29.90 -16.75 1.84
N LYS A 814 28.78 -16.78 2.57
CA LYS A 814 28.68 -17.33 3.93
C LYS A 814 27.58 -18.38 3.99
N LEU A 815 27.84 -19.49 4.67
CA LEU A 815 26.81 -20.44 5.02
C LEU A 815 26.02 -19.92 6.22
N VAL A 816 24.71 -19.80 6.08
CA VAL A 816 23.80 -19.54 7.19
C VAL A 816 22.91 -20.76 7.42
N SER A 817 22.56 -21.02 8.69
CA SER A 817 21.70 -22.13 9.06
C SER A 817 20.83 -21.77 10.25
N TYR A 818 19.54 -21.98 10.12
CA TYR A 818 18.54 -21.69 11.15
C TYR A 818 17.75 -22.95 11.48
N ARG A 819 17.50 -23.19 12.78
CA ARG A 819 16.60 -24.24 13.27
C ARG A 819 15.37 -23.57 13.85
N VAL A 820 14.25 -23.74 13.20
CA VAL A 820 13.00 -23.02 13.49
C VAL A 820 11.98 -23.98 14.06
N PRO A 821 11.46 -23.75 15.27
CA PRO A 821 10.36 -24.56 15.81
C PRO A 821 9.09 -24.41 14.96
N VAL A 822 8.43 -25.53 14.67
CA VAL A 822 7.18 -25.59 13.92
C VAL A 822 6.13 -26.33 14.75
N SER A 823 4.95 -25.73 14.90
CA SER A 823 3.81 -26.34 15.59
C SER A 823 2.51 -25.86 14.97
N PRO A 824 1.51 -26.71 14.78
CA PRO A 824 1.50 -28.17 15.05
C PRO A 824 2.32 -28.95 14.01
N THR A 825 2.71 -30.16 14.32
CA THR A 825 3.35 -31.09 13.38
C THR A 825 2.55 -32.41 13.30
N PRO A 826 2.54 -33.10 12.14
CA PRO A 826 3.21 -32.72 10.89
C PRO A 826 2.55 -31.53 10.18
N SER A 827 3.33 -30.63 9.59
CA SER A 827 2.84 -29.45 8.85
C SER A 827 3.60 -29.26 7.55
N ASP A 828 2.90 -28.79 6.52
CA ASP A 828 3.54 -28.27 5.31
C ASP A 828 3.88 -26.81 5.53
N VAL A 829 5.13 -26.45 5.30
CA VAL A 829 5.68 -25.13 5.65
C VAL A 829 6.19 -24.44 4.40
N LEU A 830 5.84 -23.19 4.25
CA LEU A 830 6.38 -22.30 3.22
C LEU A 830 7.55 -21.50 3.79
N VAL A 831 8.61 -21.40 3.02
CA VAL A 831 9.74 -20.49 3.29
C VAL A 831 9.78 -19.45 2.20
N ARG A 832 9.95 -18.18 2.57
CA ARG A 832 10.18 -17.11 1.60
C ARG A 832 11.38 -16.26 1.98
N PHE A 833 12.03 -15.76 0.96
CA PHE A 833 13.03 -14.72 1.05
C PHE A 833 12.39 -13.40 0.66
N ARG A 834 12.56 -12.39 1.49
CA ARG A 834 12.02 -11.06 1.26
C ARG A 834 13.12 -10.03 1.34
N PHE A 835 13.25 -9.23 0.30
CA PHE A 835 14.20 -8.13 0.26
C PHE A 835 13.48 -6.80 0.44
N ARG A 836 14.04 -5.94 1.29
CA ARG A 836 13.46 -4.63 1.62
C ARG A 836 14.53 -3.57 1.54
N THR A 837 14.24 -2.50 0.80
CA THR A 837 15.15 -1.39 0.62
C THR A 837 14.53 -0.09 1.10
N ASN A 838 15.42 0.82 1.51
CA ASN A 838 15.08 2.19 1.85
C ASN A 838 14.99 3.07 0.58
N LEU A 839 14.86 4.39 0.78
CA LEU A 839 14.66 5.36 -0.29
C LEU A 839 15.96 5.99 -0.82
N THR A 840 17.11 5.77 -0.19
CA THR A 840 18.21 6.72 -0.32
C THR A 840 19.49 6.17 -0.92
N VAL A 841 19.82 4.92 -0.68
CA VAL A 841 21.06 4.30 -1.17
C VAL A 841 20.72 2.95 -1.77
N GLN A 842 21.26 2.66 -2.91
CA GLN A 842 21.13 1.41 -3.64
C GLN A 842 22.51 0.77 -3.74
N ASP A 843 22.53 -0.55 -3.70
CA ASP A 843 23.74 -1.36 -3.83
C ASP A 843 23.44 -2.54 -4.77
N ASP A 844 24.32 -3.51 -4.83
CA ASP A 844 24.25 -4.61 -5.80
C ASP A 844 23.11 -5.61 -5.52
N GLY A 845 22.90 -6.01 -4.25
CA GLY A 845 21.79 -6.86 -3.85
C GLY A 845 22.15 -8.06 -3.00
N TRP A 846 21.18 -8.95 -2.83
CA TRP A 846 21.26 -10.15 -2.04
C TRP A 846 21.28 -11.40 -2.92
N TYR A 847 22.29 -12.24 -2.72
CA TYR A 847 22.50 -13.48 -3.46
C TYR A 847 22.28 -14.69 -2.55
N ILE A 848 21.57 -15.69 -3.06
CA ILE A 848 21.27 -16.95 -2.37
C ILE A 848 21.64 -18.12 -3.29
N ASP A 849 22.28 -19.14 -2.70
CA ASP A 849 22.68 -20.34 -3.42
C ASP A 849 22.66 -21.58 -2.50
N ASP A 850 22.73 -22.76 -3.04
CA ASP A 850 22.79 -24.04 -2.32
C ASP A 850 21.78 -24.14 -1.17
N LEU A 851 20.49 -23.88 -1.45
CA LEU A 851 19.41 -23.90 -0.45
C LEU A 851 19.10 -25.32 0.00
N VAL A 852 18.97 -25.50 1.31
CA VAL A 852 18.52 -26.73 1.96
C VAL A 852 17.41 -26.42 2.95
N LEU A 853 16.25 -27.02 2.78
CA LEU A 853 15.16 -27.04 3.75
C LEU A 853 14.98 -28.49 4.23
N ASP A 854 15.07 -28.74 5.55
CA ASP A 854 14.96 -30.08 6.13
C ASP A 854 14.01 -30.10 7.32
N GLY A 855 12.84 -30.70 7.14
CA GLY A 855 11.78 -30.85 8.13
C GLY A 855 11.88 -32.12 8.97
N GLY A 856 12.99 -32.87 8.89
CA GLY A 856 13.24 -34.09 9.65
C GLY A 856 12.43 -35.28 9.10
N SER A 857 12.97 -35.96 8.08
CA SER A 857 12.39 -37.22 7.58
C SER A 857 12.32 -38.28 8.68
N GLU A 858 11.21 -39.03 8.76
CA GLU A 858 11.24 -40.30 9.44
C GLU A 858 12.26 -41.20 8.72
N LEU A 859 13.33 -41.53 9.41
CA LEU A 859 14.16 -42.61 8.97
C LEU A 859 13.27 -43.87 9.01
N SER A 860 12.77 -44.30 7.85
CA SER A 860 12.22 -45.62 7.71
C SER A 860 13.32 -46.60 8.16
N ALA A 861 13.07 -47.32 9.20
CA ALA A 861 13.95 -48.39 9.68
C ALA A 861 13.88 -49.57 8.71
N GLU A 862 14.34 -49.40 7.50
CA GLU A 862 14.64 -50.46 6.54
C GLU A 862 15.45 -49.91 5.33
N SER A 863 16.70 -49.58 5.60
CA SER A 863 17.83 -49.80 4.72
C SER A 863 19.08 -49.50 5.52
N SER A 864 19.94 -50.47 5.66
CA SER A 864 21.28 -50.35 6.22
C SER A 864 22.17 -49.55 5.28
N GLU A 865 21.84 -48.27 5.04
CA GLU A 865 22.74 -47.34 4.40
C GLU A 865 23.47 -46.60 5.53
N THR A 866 24.71 -46.87 5.62
CA THR A 866 25.65 -46.22 6.49
C THR A 866 25.59 -44.70 6.25
N ASN A 867 25.22 -43.91 7.27
CA ASN A 867 25.29 -42.44 7.21
C ASN A 867 26.75 -42.01 7.05
N VAL A 868 27.16 -41.77 5.80
CA VAL A 868 28.49 -41.25 5.52
C VAL A 868 28.51 -39.75 5.81
N VAL A 869 29.36 -39.32 6.73
CA VAL A 869 29.46 -37.90 7.13
C VAL A 869 30.88 -37.41 6.87
N LEU A 870 30.96 -36.20 6.30
CA LEU A 870 32.23 -35.54 6.04
C LEU A 870 32.41 -34.37 7.01
N PHE A 871 33.50 -34.38 7.77
CA PHE A 871 33.82 -33.31 8.75
C PHE A 871 35.34 -33.18 9.04
N PRO A 872 35.81 -32.03 9.47
CA PRO A 872 35.11 -30.77 9.44
C PRO A 872 34.88 -30.29 8.02
N ASN A 873 33.78 -29.63 7.81
CA ASN A 873 33.48 -28.97 6.53
C ASN A 873 32.82 -27.60 6.87
N PRO A 874 33.46 -26.49 6.65
CA PRO A 874 34.78 -26.28 6.01
C PRO A 874 35.96 -26.89 6.76
N SER A 875 37.02 -27.20 6.01
CA SER A 875 38.27 -27.81 6.54
C SER A 875 39.45 -26.84 6.37
N SER A 876 40.28 -26.76 7.38
CA SER A 876 41.59 -26.08 7.31
C SER A 876 42.77 -27.01 6.94
N GLY A 877 42.48 -28.30 6.70
CA GLY A 877 43.56 -29.21 6.32
C GLY A 877 43.20 -30.67 6.30
N ILE A 878 42.67 -31.24 7.36
CA ILE A 878 42.28 -32.66 7.41
C ILE A 878 40.77 -32.80 7.40
N VAL A 879 40.28 -33.70 6.57
CA VAL A 879 38.87 -34.02 6.45
C VAL A 879 38.65 -35.48 6.75
N VAL A 880 37.69 -35.79 7.58
CA VAL A 880 37.30 -37.17 7.91
C VAL A 880 35.94 -37.47 7.22
N VAL A 881 35.91 -38.56 6.48
CA VAL A 881 34.68 -39.14 5.96
C VAL A 881 34.36 -40.36 6.80
N ASP A 882 33.37 -40.27 7.68
CA ASP A 882 32.97 -41.33 8.63
C ASP A 882 31.72 -42.06 8.16
N GLY A 883 31.54 -43.27 8.66
CA GLY A 883 30.40 -44.14 8.31
C GLY A 883 30.55 -44.84 6.98
N VAL A 884 31.78 -44.92 6.44
CA VAL A 884 32.02 -45.50 5.13
C VAL A 884 31.96 -47.00 5.18
N PRO A 885 31.19 -47.70 4.29
CA PRO A 885 31.16 -49.16 4.22
C PRO A 885 32.54 -49.75 3.92
N GLN A 886 32.85 -50.92 4.48
CA GLN A 886 34.09 -51.59 4.25
C GLN A 886 34.24 -52.03 2.78
N GLY A 887 35.37 -51.70 2.15
CA GLY A 887 35.58 -51.99 0.73
C GLY A 887 35.14 -50.87 -0.22
N SER A 888 34.84 -49.68 0.30
CA SER A 888 34.63 -48.48 -0.49
C SER A 888 35.94 -47.90 -1.02
N THR A 889 35.87 -47.21 -2.16
CA THR A 889 36.94 -46.34 -2.66
C THR A 889 36.51 -44.88 -2.60
N ILE A 890 37.50 -43.99 -2.45
CA ILE A 890 37.28 -42.56 -2.35
C ILE A 890 38.18 -41.80 -3.32
N ASP A 891 37.59 -40.89 -4.08
CA ASP A 891 38.30 -40.00 -5.00
C ASP A 891 37.85 -38.54 -4.75
N VAL A 892 38.75 -37.60 -5.01
CA VAL A 892 38.48 -36.18 -4.89
C VAL A 892 38.60 -35.49 -6.24
N PHE A 893 37.68 -34.58 -6.51
CA PHE A 893 37.61 -33.85 -7.79
C PHE A 893 37.46 -32.36 -7.58
N THR A 894 38.02 -31.55 -8.46
CA THR A 894 37.68 -30.13 -8.56
C THR A 894 36.23 -29.95 -9.04
N PRO A 895 35.66 -28.74 -8.91
CA PRO A 895 34.34 -28.43 -9.51
C PRO A 895 34.28 -28.63 -11.04
N LEU A 896 35.44 -28.59 -11.70
CA LEU A 896 35.56 -28.83 -13.14
C LEU A 896 35.68 -30.34 -13.51
N GLY A 897 35.63 -31.25 -12.51
CA GLY A 897 35.72 -32.69 -12.72
C GLY A 897 37.13 -33.23 -12.83
N GLU A 898 38.16 -32.45 -12.56
CA GLU A 898 39.55 -32.88 -12.56
C GLU A 898 39.89 -33.67 -11.30
N HIS A 899 40.48 -34.81 -11.40
CA HIS A 899 40.89 -35.63 -10.28
C HIS A 899 42.03 -34.94 -9.48
N VAL A 900 41.84 -34.80 -8.16
CA VAL A 900 42.82 -34.22 -7.26
C VAL A 900 43.44 -35.34 -6.41
N PRO A 901 44.72 -35.57 -6.49
CA PRO A 901 45.40 -36.57 -5.67
C PRO A 901 45.51 -36.05 -4.23
N VAL A 902 44.61 -36.45 -3.36
CA VAL A 902 44.62 -36.12 -1.92
C VAL A 902 45.14 -37.34 -1.17
N PRO A 903 46.17 -37.20 -0.34
CA PRO A 903 46.61 -38.30 0.54
C PRO A 903 45.46 -38.79 1.39
N CYS A 904 45.22 -40.08 1.39
CA CYS A 904 44.08 -40.71 2.02
C CYS A 904 44.49 -41.96 2.79
N GLU A 905 44.05 -42.06 4.03
CA GLU A 905 44.24 -43.23 4.89
C GLU A 905 42.86 -43.74 5.38
N GLN A 906 42.63 -45.05 5.28
CA GLN A 906 41.45 -45.69 5.79
C GLN A 906 41.70 -46.28 7.19
N VAL A 907 40.91 -45.88 8.16
CA VAL A 907 40.95 -46.36 9.55
C VAL A 907 39.55 -46.85 9.96
N GLY A 908 39.32 -48.15 9.83
CA GLY A 908 38.01 -48.77 10.07
C GLY A 908 36.96 -48.30 9.10
N THR A 909 35.89 -47.68 9.57
CA THR A 909 34.80 -47.05 8.77
C THR A 909 35.11 -45.62 8.37
N ARG A 910 36.32 -45.14 8.56
CA ARG A 910 36.68 -43.74 8.30
C ARG A 910 37.75 -43.65 7.21
N PHE A 911 37.63 -42.68 6.34
CA PHE A 911 38.70 -42.16 5.51
C PHE A 911 39.17 -40.82 6.06
N VAL A 912 40.47 -40.68 6.18
CA VAL A 912 41.13 -39.42 6.56
C VAL A 912 41.80 -38.86 5.33
N LEU A 913 41.35 -37.72 4.86
CA LEU A 913 41.84 -37.02 3.67
C LEU A 913 42.71 -35.85 4.09
N ASP A 914 43.92 -35.74 3.59
CA ASP A 914 44.85 -34.66 3.91
C ASP A 914 44.87 -33.59 2.80
N PHE A 915 44.14 -32.52 3.01
CA PHE A 915 44.06 -31.39 2.09
C PHE A 915 45.16 -30.33 2.31
N ARG A 916 46.08 -30.47 3.28
CA ARG A 916 47.06 -29.44 3.61
C ARG A 916 47.94 -29.00 2.45
N ALA A 917 48.13 -29.86 1.47
CA ALA A 917 48.91 -29.58 0.26
C ALA A 917 48.03 -29.22 -0.96
N VAL A 918 46.71 -29.11 -0.77
CA VAL A 918 45.75 -28.83 -1.84
C VAL A 918 45.40 -27.35 -1.80
N ALA A 919 45.12 -26.76 -2.95
CA ALA A 919 44.71 -25.37 -3.03
C ALA A 919 43.37 -25.14 -2.29
N ARG A 920 43.14 -23.90 -1.83
CA ARG A 920 41.83 -23.52 -1.26
C ARG A 920 40.76 -23.68 -2.32
N GLY A 921 39.62 -24.21 -1.96
CA GLY A 921 38.51 -24.39 -2.93
C GLY A 921 37.42 -25.36 -2.46
N VAL A 922 36.44 -25.52 -3.31
CA VAL A 922 35.41 -26.56 -3.15
C VAL A 922 35.83 -27.81 -3.88
N TYR A 923 35.65 -28.97 -3.27
CA TYR A 923 35.98 -30.26 -3.84
C TYR A 923 34.80 -31.20 -3.71
N SER A 924 34.63 -32.06 -4.71
CA SER A 924 33.70 -33.17 -4.67
C SER A 924 34.41 -34.43 -4.22
N VAL A 925 34.02 -35.01 -3.11
CA VAL A 925 34.54 -36.26 -2.57
C VAL A 925 33.59 -37.38 -3.01
N ARG A 926 34.00 -38.18 -3.99
CA ARG A 926 33.23 -39.29 -4.54
C ARG A 926 33.54 -40.56 -3.79
N LEU A 927 32.58 -41.15 -3.18
CA LEU A 927 32.66 -42.46 -2.53
C LEU A 927 31.97 -43.53 -3.43
N VAL A 928 32.66 -44.59 -3.69
CA VAL A 928 32.12 -45.73 -4.48
C VAL A 928 32.13 -46.98 -3.62
N HIS A 929 30.98 -47.58 -3.42
CA HIS A 929 30.82 -48.85 -2.75
C HIS A 929 29.93 -49.80 -3.60
N ARG A 930 30.50 -50.93 -4.03
CA ARG A 930 29.84 -51.88 -4.95
C ARG A 930 29.35 -51.19 -6.23
N HIS A 931 28.05 -50.90 -6.33
CA HIS A 931 27.44 -50.22 -7.50
C HIS A 931 26.82 -48.86 -7.12
N ALA A 932 26.96 -48.47 -5.87
CA ALA A 932 26.47 -47.17 -5.40
C ALA A 932 27.58 -46.12 -5.41
N VAL A 933 27.26 -44.92 -5.87
CA VAL A 933 28.14 -43.77 -5.89
C VAL A 933 27.50 -42.68 -5.01
N GLN A 934 28.23 -42.25 -3.98
CA GLN A 934 27.86 -41.11 -3.20
C GLN A 934 28.85 -39.98 -3.40
N VAL A 935 28.40 -38.77 -3.57
CA VAL A 935 29.24 -37.58 -3.73
C VAL A 935 28.99 -36.67 -2.54
N LEU A 936 30.07 -36.32 -1.83
CA LEU A 936 30.09 -35.35 -0.72
C LEU A 936 30.86 -34.13 -1.16
N ARG A 937 30.40 -32.93 -0.82
CA ARG A 937 31.15 -31.69 -1.09
C ARG A 937 31.99 -31.30 0.12
N CYS A 938 33.25 -30.96 -0.13
CA CYS A 938 34.24 -30.52 0.86
C CYS A 938 34.70 -29.11 0.52
N LEU A 939 34.51 -28.16 1.43
CA LEU A 939 35.09 -26.82 1.34
C LEU A 939 36.44 -26.80 2.10
N HIS A 940 37.52 -26.59 1.38
CA HIS A 940 38.88 -26.50 1.95
C HIS A 940 39.34 -25.03 2.00
N LEU A 941 39.54 -24.49 3.20
CA LEU A 941 39.93 -23.09 3.43
C LEU A 941 41.45 -22.88 3.42
N GLY A 942 42.23 -23.97 3.33
CA GLY A 942 43.68 -23.94 3.49
C GLY A 942 44.14 -23.87 4.95
N PRO A 943 45.39 -24.11 5.22
CA PRO A 943 45.95 -23.89 6.57
C PRO A 943 45.87 -22.41 6.94
N GLU A 944 45.58 -22.12 8.23
CA GLU A 944 45.60 -20.75 8.83
C GLU A 944 46.97 -20.09 8.69
#